data_c4843ac30df2ae23154ffbb8c02ff899
#
_entry.id   c4843ac30df2ae23154ffbb8c02ff899
#
_cell.length_a   1.000
_cell.length_b   1.000
_cell.length_c   1.000
_cell.angle_alpha   90.00
_cell.angle_beta   90.00
_cell.angle_gamma   90.00
#
_symmetry.space_group_name_H-M   'P 1'
#
loop_
_entity.id
_entity.type
_entity.pdbx_description
1 polymer ?
#
loop_
_entity_poly.entity_id
_entity_poly.type
_entity_poly.pdbx_seq_one_letter_code
_entity_poly.pdbx_strand_id
1 'polypeptide(L)'
;MALSPMMTHYLETKKAYPDCLLFYRLGDFYEMFFEDARLASKELELTLTGKECGLEERAPMCGVPFHAADSYINRLVKRGYKVAVAEQMEDPKLAKGLVKREVIRVVTPGTVTAAGALEEEKNNYLAAVSEDNGRYGLAFADISTGGFFVTEADSRKELGDILAEFHPAELLKRKNLSLDGCLRHEEELAISELPDSAFLRDNAVSLLTEHFRAATTEALGLSDYPLGTLAAGAALRYLYDTQKNRCELITELKAYRGNAYLFIDAASRRNLELTETLRDKNKHGSLLWVLDRTKTAMGARFLRNLLEKPLLGIPEIEARQDAIQEFLSRYIDREELREYLAPIYDMERLMGRITLGSANARDMLAFGSSIAALPPIKDLLQSFSAPLLRGFSQSLDDLRDLSALLARAIADDPPLTLREGHIIKDGYHEDVDRYRRASTEGKQWLAELEEREREKTGIKNLRIKYNKVFGYYFEVTKSALSQVPDYFQRRQTLANAERYTTEELGKLEESILGAEEKLLTLEFDLFQEVRQKLSAEVARIQTSAGIIAYLDALLSLADVAERYQYVRPKLTADGPLRIVGGRHPVVERMMESGRFVENDTLLDSEENRIAVITGPNMAGKSTYMRQTALIALLAQTGSFVPATEAEIGISDRIFTRVGASDDLASGQSTFMVEMTEVANILRNATKRSLIILDEIGRGTSTFDGLSIAWAVVEYLATGRLAGAKTLFATHYHELTELEGSIPGVHNYCIAVKEQGDTIAFLRKIVKGGADQSYGIQVAKLAGVPETVTARAQEIAAELSGADIAARAKELAARGQETAAFRAEHAPCEAPLQPAERDILERLKKADLSELTPRAAIDFLYQLQEAL
;
A
#
# COMPACT_ATOMS: atom_id res chain seq x y z
N MET A 1 12.40 48.95 -11.75
CA MET A 1 11.54 48.31 -12.79
C MET A 1 10.52 47.45 -12.11
N ALA A 2 9.29 47.39 -12.61
CA ALA A 2 8.24 46.55 -12.03
C ALA A 2 8.24 45.18 -12.70
N LEU A 3 7.96 44.12 -11.94
CA LEU A 3 7.75 42.75 -12.48
C LEU A 3 6.65 42.75 -13.55
N SER A 4 6.80 41.91 -14.53
CA SER A 4 5.74 41.71 -15.51
C SER A 4 4.45 41.17 -14.83
N PRO A 5 3.24 41.47 -15.34
CA PRO A 5 1.99 41.03 -14.73
C PRO A 5 1.91 39.48 -14.53
N MET A 6 2.45 38.74 -15.49
CA MET A 6 2.54 37.27 -15.42
C MET A 6 3.43 36.80 -14.26
N MET A 7 4.59 37.46 -14.09
CA MET A 7 5.53 37.09 -13.03
C MET A 7 5.01 37.50 -11.64
N THR A 8 4.28 38.60 -11.56
CA THR A 8 3.59 38.98 -10.34
C THR A 8 2.56 37.91 -9.91
N HIS A 9 1.72 37.48 -10.85
CA HIS A 9 0.76 36.41 -10.61
C HIS A 9 1.43 35.07 -10.24
N TYR A 10 2.55 34.73 -10.88
CA TYR A 10 3.33 33.54 -10.50
C TYR A 10 3.78 33.62 -9.04
N LEU A 11 4.35 34.71 -8.62
CA LEU A 11 4.84 34.90 -7.25
C LEU A 11 3.71 34.96 -6.22
N GLU A 12 2.55 35.52 -6.57
CA GLU A 12 1.35 35.50 -5.72
C GLU A 12 0.85 34.06 -5.55
N THR A 13 0.79 33.30 -6.64
CA THR A 13 0.43 31.89 -6.59
C THR A 13 1.44 31.08 -5.75
N LYS A 14 2.74 31.32 -5.95
CA LYS A 14 3.79 30.65 -5.18
C LYS A 14 3.71 30.96 -3.67
N LYS A 15 3.32 32.16 -3.26
CA LYS A 15 3.12 32.51 -1.85
C LYS A 15 1.99 31.70 -1.20
N ALA A 16 0.98 31.29 -1.95
CA ALA A 16 -0.10 30.42 -1.45
C ALA A 16 0.34 28.96 -1.32
N TYR A 17 1.42 28.54 -2.02
CA TYR A 17 1.96 27.18 -2.02
C TYR A 17 3.48 27.19 -1.83
N PRO A 18 3.97 27.67 -0.67
CA PRO A 18 5.41 27.91 -0.45
C PRO A 18 6.25 26.65 -0.45
N ASP A 19 5.69 25.53 0.01
CA ASP A 19 6.31 24.20 0.14
C ASP A 19 6.16 23.32 -1.12
N CYS A 20 5.50 23.83 -2.17
CA CYS A 20 5.28 23.09 -3.42
C CYS A 20 6.13 23.65 -4.55
N LEU A 21 6.65 22.79 -5.42
CA LEU A 21 7.16 23.19 -6.73
C LEU A 21 5.99 23.61 -7.62
N LEU A 22 5.99 24.84 -8.12
CA LEU A 22 4.88 25.37 -8.89
C LEU A 22 5.06 25.09 -10.41
N PHE A 23 4.30 24.17 -10.94
CA PHE A 23 4.17 23.92 -12.37
C PHE A 23 3.15 24.88 -12.95
N TYR A 24 3.61 25.94 -13.59
CA TYR A 24 2.78 27.03 -14.05
C TYR A 24 2.56 26.97 -15.57
N ARG A 25 1.33 26.77 -16.03
CA ARG A 25 0.99 26.59 -17.42
C ARG A 25 1.21 27.84 -18.26
N LEU A 26 2.04 27.75 -19.27
CA LEU A 26 2.29 28.81 -20.27
C LEU A 26 2.30 28.19 -21.67
N GLY A 27 1.21 28.35 -22.39
CA GLY A 27 1.02 27.72 -23.69
C GLY A 27 1.13 26.20 -23.60
N ASP A 28 2.05 25.60 -24.34
CA ASP A 28 2.23 24.14 -24.39
C ASP A 28 3.21 23.60 -23.35
N PHE A 29 3.66 24.46 -22.40
CA PHE A 29 4.60 24.05 -21.36
C PHE A 29 4.05 24.37 -19.97
N TYR A 30 4.50 23.56 -18.98
CA TYR A 30 4.54 23.99 -17.60
C TYR A 30 5.93 24.54 -17.34
N GLU A 31 6.00 25.82 -16.99
CA GLU A 31 7.23 26.51 -16.68
C GLU A 31 7.36 26.73 -15.17
N MET A 32 8.56 26.58 -14.67
CA MET A 32 8.95 26.86 -13.28
C MET A 32 9.95 28.01 -13.29
N PHE A 33 9.92 28.83 -12.24
CA PHE A 33 10.77 30.01 -12.16
C PHE A 33 11.51 30.08 -10.82
N PHE A 34 12.56 30.89 -10.78
CA PHE A 34 13.40 31.18 -9.59
C PHE A 34 13.93 29.89 -8.94
N GLU A 35 13.73 29.72 -7.63
CA GLU A 35 14.22 28.56 -6.88
C GLU A 35 13.57 27.25 -7.33
N ASP A 36 12.28 27.28 -7.68
CA ASP A 36 11.60 26.12 -8.22
C ASP A 36 12.26 25.63 -9.51
N ALA A 37 12.69 26.56 -10.38
CA ALA A 37 13.38 26.20 -11.60
C ALA A 37 14.78 25.60 -11.36
N ARG A 38 15.52 26.14 -10.40
CA ARG A 38 16.84 25.60 -10.02
C ARG A 38 16.73 24.20 -9.46
N LEU A 39 15.79 23.99 -8.56
CA LEU A 39 15.55 22.71 -7.93
C LEU A 39 15.06 21.68 -8.97
N ALA A 40 14.01 22.01 -9.72
CA ALA A 40 13.45 21.13 -10.73
C ALA A 40 14.47 20.81 -11.86
N SER A 41 15.28 21.78 -12.28
CA SER A 41 16.35 21.56 -13.26
C SER A 41 17.35 20.52 -12.77
N LYS A 42 17.76 20.59 -11.51
CA LYS A 42 18.69 19.63 -10.88
C LYS A 42 18.06 18.24 -10.73
N GLU A 43 16.84 18.19 -10.18
CA GLU A 43 16.17 16.92 -9.88
C GLU A 43 15.68 16.16 -11.12
N LEU A 44 15.30 16.89 -12.16
CA LEU A 44 14.75 16.32 -13.40
C LEU A 44 15.76 16.29 -14.55
N GLU A 45 16.98 16.82 -14.34
CA GLU A 45 18.01 16.95 -15.37
C GLU A 45 17.55 17.81 -16.57
N LEU A 46 16.80 18.90 -16.27
CA LEU A 46 16.30 19.81 -17.28
C LEU A 46 17.29 20.96 -17.52
N THR A 47 17.31 21.48 -18.75
CA THR A 47 18.09 22.66 -19.07
C THR A 47 17.55 23.88 -18.33
N LEU A 48 18.39 24.51 -17.50
CA LEU A 48 18.09 25.80 -16.89
C LEU A 48 18.32 26.93 -17.88
N THR A 49 17.29 27.72 -18.13
CA THR A 49 17.33 28.90 -19.02
C THR A 49 16.93 30.17 -18.26
N GLY A 50 16.79 31.31 -18.94
CA GLY A 50 16.34 32.53 -18.34
C GLY A 50 15.21 33.20 -19.13
N LYS A 51 14.18 33.69 -18.41
CA LYS A 51 13.04 34.42 -19.01
C LYS A 51 13.05 35.88 -18.58
N GLU A 52 12.72 36.77 -19.48
CA GLU A 52 12.55 38.19 -19.11
C GLU A 52 11.38 38.37 -18.17
N CYS A 53 11.62 39.02 -17.02
CA CYS A 53 10.66 39.16 -15.92
C CYS A 53 10.32 40.62 -15.60
N GLY A 54 10.90 41.58 -16.30
CA GLY A 54 10.77 43.02 -16.03
C GLY A 54 11.82 43.56 -15.08
N LEU A 55 12.75 42.75 -14.59
CA LEU A 55 13.95 43.14 -13.83
C LEU A 55 15.18 43.19 -14.74
N GLU A 56 16.30 43.71 -14.29
CA GLU A 56 17.58 43.76 -15.01
C GLU A 56 18.13 42.34 -15.28
N GLU A 57 17.95 41.43 -14.31
CA GLU A 57 18.33 40.04 -14.46
C GLU A 57 17.14 39.16 -14.96
N ARG A 58 17.46 38.21 -15.81
CA ARG A 58 16.48 37.20 -16.25
C ARG A 58 16.14 36.26 -15.12
N ALA A 59 14.87 35.99 -14.94
CA ALA A 59 14.43 34.96 -13.99
C ALA A 59 14.90 33.56 -14.46
N PRO A 60 15.63 32.80 -13.60
CA PRO A 60 15.90 31.39 -13.89
C PRO A 60 14.63 30.64 -14.22
N MET A 61 14.64 29.84 -15.28
CA MET A 61 13.46 29.14 -15.77
C MET A 61 13.84 27.77 -16.32
N CYS A 62 13.05 26.77 -16.04
CA CYS A 62 12.99 25.50 -16.77
C CYS A 62 11.54 25.15 -17.05
N GLY A 63 11.29 24.24 -17.99
CA GLY A 63 9.94 23.86 -18.35
C GLY A 63 9.85 22.48 -18.94
N VAL A 64 8.66 21.87 -18.84
CA VAL A 64 8.35 20.56 -19.40
C VAL A 64 7.11 20.67 -20.29
N PRO A 65 7.02 19.91 -21.39
CA PRO A 65 5.84 19.87 -22.21
C PRO A 65 4.63 19.39 -21.39
N PHE A 66 3.48 20.04 -21.55
CA PHE A 66 2.31 19.74 -20.74
C PHE A 66 1.83 18.28 -20.85
N HIS A 67 1.93 17.69 -22.03
CA HIS A 67 1.54 16.31 -22.26
C HIS A 67 2.45 15.28 -21.59
N ALA A 68 3.67 15.67 -21.23
CA ALA A 68 4.63 14.83 -20.52
C ALA A 68 4.73 15.16 -19.01
N ALA A 69 4.01 16.18 -18.55
CA ALA A 69 4.15 16.74 -17.20
C ALA A 69 3.96 15.70 -16.08
N ASP A 70 2.99 14.80 -16.22
CA ASP A 70 2.73 13.77 -15.20
C ASP A 70 3.95 12.88 -14.95
N SER A 71 4.72 12.54 -15.98
CA SER A 71 5.96 11.76 -15.81
C SER A 71 7.01 12.51 -14.97
N TYR A 72 7.16 13.82 -15.18
CA TYR A 72 8.09 14.66 -14.42
C TYR A 72 7.60 14.92 -13.01
N ILE A 73 6.31 15.19 -12.83
CA ILE A 73 5.67 15.33 -11.52
C ILE A 73 5.89 14.06 -10.68
N ASN A 74 5.66 12.89 -11.27
CA ASN A 74 5.85 11.61 -10.60
C ASN A 74 7.29 11.39 -10.12
N ARG A 75 8.29 11.81 -10.93
CA ARG A 75 9.70 11.74 -10.53
C ARG A 75 10.01 12.62 -9.31
N LEU A 76 9.43 13.82 -9.26
CA LEU A 76 9.59 14.73 -8.12
C LEU A 76 8.88 14.18 -6.87
N VAL A 77 7.65 13.72 -7.03
CA VAL A 77 6.85 13.22 -5.91
C VAL A 77 7.46 11.94 -5.30
N LYS A 78 8.00 11.04 -6.11
CA LYS A 78 8.77 9.87 -5.62
C LYS A 78 10.02 10.25 -4.81
N ARG A 79 10.53 11.48 -4.97
CA ARG A 79 11.63 12.03 -4.17
C ARG A 79 11.15 12.85 -2.97
N GLY A 80 9.85 12.79 -2.66
CA GLY A 80 9.24 13.48 -1.52
C GLY A 80 8.82 14.93 -1.77
N TYR A 81 8.99 15.48 -2.98
CA TYR A 81 8.56 16.83 -3.29
C TYR A 81 7.05 16.92 -3.52
N LYS A 82 6.46 18.06 -3.14
CA LYS A 82 5.08 18.41 -3.46
C LYS A 82 5.05 19.29 -4.71
N VAL A 83 4.08 19.08 -5.57
CA VAL A 83 3.94 19.82 -6.84
C VAL A 83 2.56 20.45 -6.95
N ALA A 84 2.49 21.77 -7.01
CA ALA A 84 1.27 22.52 -7.31
C ALA A 84 1.14 22.72 -8.82
N VAL A 85 0.02 22.28 -9.39
CA VAL A 85 -0.23 22.37 -10.84
C VAL A 85 -1.22 23.50 -11.10
N ALA A 86 -0.72 24.59 -11.70
CA ALA A 86 -1.51 25.76 -12.08
C ALA A 86 -1.86 25.70 -13.57
N GLU A 87 -3.16 25.60 -13.90
CA GLU A 87 -3.69 25.49 -15.26
C GLU A 87 -4.36 26.78 -15.73
N GLN A 88 -4.43 26.97 -17.02
CA GLN A 88 -5.16 28.06 -17.66
C GLN A 88 -6.65 27.79 -17.58
N MET A 89 -7.42 28.72 -17.00
CA MET A 89 -8.86 28.59 -16.77
C MET A 89 -9.72 29.15 -17.93
N GLU A 90 -9.10 29.81 -18.91
CA GLU A 90 -9.77 30.40 -20.05
C GLU A 90 -8.92 30.24 -21.33
N ASP A 91 -9.57 30.28 -22.48
CA ASP A 91 -8.86 30.22 -23.77
C ASP A 91 -7.99 31.49 -23.96
N PRO A 92 -6.69 31.34 -24.19
CA PRO A 92 -5.79 32.48 -24.45
C PRO A 92 -6.24 33.38 -25.60
N LYS A 93 -7.01 32.86 -26.56
CA LYS A 93 -7.52 33.64 -27.71
C LYS A 93 -8.69 34.56 -27.34
N LEU A 94 -9.43 34.23 -26.29
CA LEU A 94 -10.60 34.97 -25.81
C LEU A 94 -10.26 35.93 -24.65
N ALA A 95 -9.12 35.73 -24.00
CA ALA A 95 -8.71 36.51 -22.85
C ALA A 95 -8.39 37.98 -23.22
N LYS A 96 -9.07 38.91 -22.55
CA LYS A 96 -8.79 40.35 -22.63
C LYS A 96 -7.72 40.71 -21.59
N GLY A 97 -6.46 40.33 -21.81
CA GLY A 97 -5.35 40.61 -20.89
C GLY A 97 -4.58 39.37 -20.47
N LEU A 98 -4.20 39.28 -19.20
CA LEU A 98 -3.49 38.10 -18.67
C LEU A 98 -4.50 36.95 -18.49
N VAL A 99 -4.27 35.84 -19.19
CA VAL A 99 -5.04 34.60 -19.05
C VAL A 99 -5.12 34.19 -17.59
N LYS A 100 -6.31 33.95 -17.06
CA LYS A 100 -6.53 33.51 -15.68
C LYS A 100 -5.96 32.12 -15.48
N ARG A 101 -5.21 31.93 -14.39
CA ARG A 101 -4.64 30.63 -13.98
C ARG A 101 -4.95 30.38 -12.54
N GLU A 102 -5.28 29.12 -12.24
CA GLU A 102 -5.53 28.68 -10.89
C GLU A 102 -4.85 27.34 -10.64
N VAL A 103 -4.47 27.08 -9.39
CA VAL A 103 -3.98 25.75 -8.99
C VAL A 103 -5.17 24.81 -8.95
N ILE A 104 -5.15 23.83 -9.86
CA ILE A 104 -6.22 22.84 -10.01
C ILE A 104 -6.02 21.60 -9.13
N ARG A 105 -4.77 21.31 -8.76
CA ARG A 105 -4.41 20.21 -7.86
C ARG A 105 -3.03 20.42 -7.26
N VAL A 106 -2.80 19.83 -6.09
CA VAL A 106 -1.48 19.65 -5.50
C VAL A 106 -1.22 18.15 -5.43
N VAL A 107 -0.11 17.72 -6.04
CA VAL A 107 0.31 16.32 -6.05
C VAL A 107 1.37 16.11 -4.98
N THR A 108 1.11 15.20 -4.07
CA THR A 108 2.00 14.82 -2.96
C THR A 108 2.18 13.30 -2.95
N PRO A 109 3.14 12.73 -2.21
CA PRO A 109 3.32 11.28 -2.16
C PRO A 109 2.06 10.50 -1.81
N GLY A 110 1.23 11.01 -0.88
CA GLY A 110 -0.04 10.39 -0.47
C GLY A 110 -1.24 10.68 -1.38
N THR A 111 -1.11 11.57 -2.37
CA THR A 111 -2.22 11.99 -3.23
C THR A 111 -1.99 11.72 -4.72
N VAL A 112 -1.01 10.91 -5.07
CA VAL A 112 -0.73 10.49 -6.45
C VAL A 112 -1.86 9.62 -6.98
N THR A 113 -2.30 9.91 -8.22
CA THR A 113 -3.35 9.15 -8.93
C THR A 113 -2.99 8.84 -10.38
N ALA A 114 -1.88 9.40 -10.88
CA ALA A 114 -1.44 9.22 -12.25
C ALA A 114 -1.05 7.77 -12.55
N ALA A 115 -1.48 7.25 -13.69
CA ALA A 115 -1.07 5.94 -14.18
C ALA A 115 0.46 5.86 -14.33
N GLY A 116 1.06 4.75 -13.89
CA GLY A 116 2.51 4.54 -13.92
C GLY A 116 3.30 5.21 -12.77
N ALA A 117 2.65 6.02 -11.92
CA ALA A 117 3.26 6.54 -10.69
C ALA A 117 3.07 5.61 -9.50
N LEU A 118 1.94 4.94 -9.46
CA LEU A 118 1.54 4.01 -8.40
C LEU A 118 2.01 2.59 -8.74
N GLU A 119 2.45 1.86 -7.72
CA GLU A 119 2.62 0.42 -7.83
C GLU A 119 1.24 -0.25 -7.95
N GLU A 120 1.04 -1.07 -8.98
CA GLU A 120 -0.28 -1.64 -9.29
C GLU A 120 -0.82 -2.52 -8.16
N GLU A 121 0.06 -3.24 -7.48
CA GLU A 121 -0.25 -4.23 -6.44
C GLU A 121 -0.25 -3.67 -5.01
N LYS A 122 -0.06 -2.35 -4.84
CA LYS A 122 -0.04 -1.69 -3.51
C LYS A 122 -1.03 -0.54 -3.45
N ASN A 123 -1.62 -0.34 -2.27
CA ASN A 123 -2.37 0.86 -1.96
C ASN A 123 -1.41 2.04 -1.72
N ASN A 124 -1.90 3.26 -1.93
CA ASN A 124 -1.14 4.49 -1.71
C ASN A 124 -1.79 5.30 -0.58
N TYR A 125 -1.50 4.91 0.66
CA TYR A 125 -2.13 5.55 1.80
C TYR A 125 -1.50 6.90 2.16
N LEU A 126 -2.37 7.89 2.36
CA LEU A 126 -2.13 9.09 3.14
C LEU A 126 -2.54 8.80 4.58
N ALA A 127 -1.64 8.93 5.53
CA ALA A 127 -1.96 8.79 6.95
C ALA A 127 -2.08 10.15 7.62
N ALA A 128 -2.94 10.26 8.65
CA ALA A 128 -2.97 11.39 9.58
C ALA A 128 -2.91 10.87 11.01
N VAL A 129 -2.18 11.59 11.87
CA VAL A 129 -2.01 11.23 13.28
C VAL A 129 -2.40 12.40 14.16
N SER A 130 -3.30 12.14 15.09
CA SER A 130 -3.63 13.02 16.23
C SER A 130 -3.11 12.39 17.52
N GLU A 131 -2.85 13.19 18.56
CA GLU A 131 -2.33 12.72 19.84
C GLU A 131 -2.99 13.48 20.96
N ASP A 132 -3.32 12.77 22.04
CA ASP A 132 -3.72 13.33 23.33
C ASP A 132 -3.32 12.38 24.46
N ASN A 133 -2.56 12.90 25.44
CA ASN A 133 -2.13 12.17 26.64
C ASN A 133 -1.45 10.81 26.36
N GLY A 134 -0.64 10.72 25.28
CA GLY A 134 0.09 9.50 24.90
C GLY A 134 -0.76 8.43 24.20
N ARG A 135 -2.02 8.72 23.90
CA ARG A 135 -2.89 7.97 23.01
C ARG A 135 -2.90 8.63 21.64
N TYR A 136 -3.08 7.85 20.60
CA TYR A 136 -2.97 8.29 19.21
C TYR A 136 -4.22 7.89 18.42
N GLY A 137 -4.75 8.85 17.67
CA GLY A 137 -5.77 8.59 16.67
C GLY A 137 -5.12 8.56 15.28
N LEU A 138 -5.49 7.59 14.45
CA LEU A 138 -4.98 7.45 13.10
C LEU A 138 -6.12 7.40 12.08
N ALA A 139 -5.85 7.97 10.91
CA ALA A 139 -6.70 7.80 9.75
C ALA A 139 -5.83 7.53 8.52
N PHE A 140 -6.30 6.64 7.65
CA PHE A 140 -5.62 6.23 6.42
C PHE A 140 -6.56 6.39 5.24
N ALA A 141 -6.18 7.18 4.25
CA ALA A 141 -6.96 7.41 3.05
C ALA A 141 -6.17 7.07 1.79
N ASP A 142 -6.75 6.32 0.86
CA ASP A 142 -6.20 6.12 -0.48
C ASP A 142 -7.13 6.78 -1.50
N ILE A 143 -6.74 7.96 -1.97
CA ILE A 143 -7.53 8.73 -2.94
C ILE A 143 -7.61 8.06 -4.32
N SER A 144 -6.74 7.10 -4.61
CA SER A 144 -6.74 6.39 -5.88
C SER A 144 -7.81 5.29 -5.96
N THR A 145 -8.19 4.72 -4.81
CA THR A 145 -9.15 3.61 -4.68
C THR A 145 -10.41 4.00 -3.89
N GLY A 146 -10.33 5.08 -3.10
CA GLY A 146 -11.42 5.56 -2.23
C GLY A 146 -11.45 4.89 -0.86
N GLY A 147 -10.47 4.07 -0.50
CA GLY A 147 -10.37 3.48 0.83
C GLY A 147 -10.12 4.53 1.90
N PHE A 148 -10.92 4.52 2.99
CA PHE A 148 -10.72 5.42 4.12
C PHE A 148 -10.96 4.69 5.43
N PHE A 149 -9.95 4.64 6.31
CA PHE A 149 -9.94 3.87 7.54
C PHE A 149 -9.58 4.76 8.72
N VAL A 150 -10.13 4.41 9.90
CA VAL A 150 -9.83 5.09 11.16
C VAL A 150 -9.58 4.08 12.26
N THR A 151 -8.60 4.37 13.13
CA THR A 151 -8.28 3.55 14.30
C THR A 151 -7.63 4.39 15.41
N GLU A 152 -7.41 3.78 16.58
CA GLU A 152 -6.64 4.38 17.66
C GLU A 152 -5.56 3.43 18.17
N ALA A 153 -4.53 3.99 18.76
CA ALA A 153 -3.43 3.29 19.40
C ALA A 153 -3.26 3.82 20.83
N ASP A 154 -3.13 2.92 21.80
CA ASP A 154 -2.97 3.27 23.21
C ASP A 154 -1.50 3.56 23.59
N SER A 155 -0.59 3.34 22.67
CA SER A 155 0.84 3.56 22.90
C SER A 155 1.57 3.98 21.61
N ARG A 156 2.70 4.65 21.81
CA ARG A 156 3.61 5.04 20.72
C ARG A 156 4.10 3.86 19.91
N LYS A 157 4.26 2.71 20.55
CA LYS A 157 4.70 1.51 19.88
C LYS A 157 3.61 0.92 18.98
N GLU A 158 2.39 0.83 19.49
CA GLU A 158 1.23 0.39 18.71
C GLU A 158 0.98 1.31 17.50
N LEU A 159 1.17 2.62 17.68
CA LEU A 159 1.24 3.58 16.57
C LEU A 159 2.23 3.13 15.49
N GLY A 160 3.46 2.78 15.89
CA GLY A 160 4.49 2.30 14.97
C GLY A 160 4.12 0.99 14.27
N ASP A 161 3.51 0.05 14.97
CA ASP A 161 3.06 -1.21 14.41
C ASP A 161 1.92 -1.01 13.39
N ILE A 162 0.95 -0.13 13.66
CA ILE A 162 -0.13 0.21 12.73
C ILE A 162 0.40 0.96 11.50
N LEU A 163 1.32 1.90 11.67
CA LEU A 163 1.96 2.58 10.53
C LEU A 163 2.75 1.61 9.66
N ALA A 164 3.43 0.64 10.29
CA ALA A 164 4.14 -0.42 9.58
C ALA A 164 3.21 -1.44 8.90
N GLU A 165 1.93 -1.52 9.28
CA GLU A 165 0.93 -2.36 8.64
C GLU A 165 0.35 -1.70 7.37
N PHE A 166 0.05 -0.40 7.46
CA PHE A 166 -0.56 0.34 6.36
C PHE A 166 0.45 0.88 5.35
N HIS A 167 1.73 0.97 5.69
CA HIS A 167 2.79 1.50 4.84
C HIS A 167 2.42 2.82 4.13
N PRO A 168 2.07 3.89 4.87
CA PRO A 168 1.65 5.13 4.23
C PRO A 168 2.78 5.76 3.43
N ALA A 169 2.45 6.35 2.27
CA ALA A 169 3.38 7.10 1.44
C ALA A 169 3.60 8.53 1.98
N GLU A 170 2.63 9.05 2.72
CA GLU A 170 2.70 10.37 3.34
C GLU A 170 1.99 10.37 4.70
N LEU A 171 2.57 11.08 5.68
CA LEU A 171 2.05 11.20 7.03
C LEU A 171 1.79 12.66 7.39
N LEU A 172 0.56 12.95 7.80
CA LEU A 172 0.11 14.24 8.28
C LEU A 172 0.18 14.28 9.81
N LYS A 173 0.81 15.31 10.38
CA LYS A 173 0.90 15.49 11.82
C LYS A 173 0.82 16.96 12.22
N ARG A 174 0.56 17.23 13.51
CA ARG A 174 0.78 18.55 14.06
C ARG A 174 2.27 18.88 14.13
N LYS A 175 2.63 20.14 14.00
CA LYS A 175 4.03 20.62 14.05
C LYS A 175 4.78 20.16 15.30
N ASN A 176 4.11 20.14 16.44
CA ASN A 176 4.74 19.84 17.74
C ASN A 176 4.73 18.35 18.09
N LEU A 177 4.14 17.48 17.25
CA LEU A 177 4.12 16.03 17.49
C LEU A 177 5.45 15.41 17.04
N SER A 178 6.25 14.92 18.00
CA SER A 178 7.43 14.12 17.71
C SER A 178 7.03 12.67 17.50
N LEU A 179 7.54 12.06 16.44
CA LEU A 179 7.38 10.64 16.10
C LEU A 179 8.69 9.86 16.27
N ASP A 180 9.73 10.48 16.87
CA ASP A 180 11.05 9.89 17.04
C ASP A 180 10.95 8.50 17.69
N GLY A 181 11.52 7.48 17.03
CA GLY A 181 11.49 6.10 17.47
C GLY A 181 10.16 5.33 17.25
N CYS A 182 9.14 5.96 16.64
CA CYS A 182 7.95 5.23 16.14
C CYS A 182 8.23 4.59 14.77
N LEU A 183 9.00 5.26 13.95
CA LEU A 183 9.32 4.86 12.59
C LEU A 183 10.80 4.43 12.54
N ARG A 184 11.08 3.24 12.05
CA ARG A 184 12.47 2.77 11.89
C ARG A 184 13.19 3.40 10.69
N HIS A 185 12.43 3.96 9.73
CA HIS A 185 12.93 4.61 8.51
C HIS A 185 12.19 5.93 8.29
N GLU A 186 12.37 6.89 9.19
CA GLU A 186 11.78 8.23 9.07
C GLU A 186 12.22 8.94 7.77
N GLU A 187 13.40 8.61 7.25
CA GLU A 187 13.96 9.20 6.04
C GLU A 187 13.22 8.79 4.75
N GLU A 188 12.47 7.69 4.77
CA GLU A 188 11.72 7.20 3.60
C GLU A 188 10.26 7.68 3.57
N LEU A 189 9.72 8.19 4.69
CA LEU A 189 8.34 8.63 4.80
C LEU A 189 8.21 10.15 4.62
N ALA A 190 7.40 10.57 3.64
CA ALA A 190 7.09 11.98 3.48
C ALA A 190 6.22 12.47 4.64
N ILE A 191 6.71 13.45 5.41
CA ILE A 191 5.98 14.03 6.54
C ILE A 191 5.49 15.42 6.15
N SER A 192 4.20 15.66 6.38
CA SER A 192 3.55 16.96 6.14
C SER A 192 2.98 17.50 7.44
N GLU A 193 3.41 18.71 7.81
CA GLU A 193 2.93 19.37 9.02
C GLU A 193 1.67 20.19 8.72
N LEU A 194 0.64 19.99 9.51
CA LEU A 194 -0.61 20.73 9.43
C LEU A 194 -0.77 21.67 10.63
N PRO A 195 -1.50 22.80 10.46
CA PRO A 195 -1.83 23.67 11.56
C PRO A 195 -2.75 22.98 12.57
N ASP A 196 -2.69 23.39 13.84
CA ASP A 196 -3.51 22.82 14.91
C ASP A 196 -5.01 22.88 14.63
N SER A 197 -5.44 23.90 13.87
CA SER A 197 -6.84 24.04 13.44
C SER A 197 -7.38 22.88 12.61
N ALA A 198 -6.52 22.12 11.93
CA ALA A 198 -6.91 20.96 11.16
C ALA A 198 -7.36 19.77 12.06
N PHE A 199 -6.89 19.75 13.31
CA PHE A 199 -7.18 18.71 14.29
C PHE A 199 -8.19 19.14 15.37
N LEU A 200 -8.91 20.26 15.16
CA LEU A 200 -9.97 20.68 16.06
C LEU A 200 -11.22 19.80 15.86
N ARG A 201 -11.82 19.40 16.99
CA ARG A 201 -12.96 18.48 17.00
C ARG A 201 -14.15 19.01 16.18
N ASP A 202 -14.52 20.26 16.39
CA ASP A 202 -15.67 20.85 15.70
C ASP A 202 -15.47 20.88 14.18
N ASN A 203 -14.25 21.20 13.73
CA ASN A 203 -13.91 21.19 12.31
C ASN A 203 -13.94 19.78 11.73
N ALA A 204 -13.39 18.79 12.45
CA ALA A 204 -13.38 17.41 12.02
C ALA A 204 -14.79 16.82 11.94
N VAL A 205 -15.61 17.03 13.00
CA VAL A 205 -16.99 16.54 13.05
C VAL A 205 -17.83 17.18 11.93
N SER A 206 -17.78 18.50 11.78
CA SER A 206 -18.53 19.21 10.72
C SER A 206 -18.16 18.69 9.33
N LEU A 207 -16.85 18.59 9.04
CA LEU A 207 -16.37 18.15 7.73
C LEU A 207 -16.77 16.70 7.43
N LEU A 208 -16.61 15.78 8.38
CA LEU A 208 -16.96 14.37 8.20
C LEU A 208 -18.46 14.17 8.03
N THR A 209 -19.29 14.83 8.85
CA THR A 209 -20.75 14.70 8.75
C THR A 209 -21.29 15.32 7.46
N GLU A 210 -20.73 16.43 7.01
CA GLU A 210 -21.08 17.04 5.73
C GLU A 210 -20.69 16.13 4.55
N HIS A 211 -19.44 15.64 4.53
CA HIS A 211 -18.94 14.80 3.44
C HIS A 211 -19.74 13.51 3.29
N PHE A 212 -19.95 12.77 4.39
CA PHE A 212 -20.68 11.49 4.37
C PHE A 212 -22.20 11.65 4.49
N ARG A 213 -22.71 12.88 4.55
CA ARG A 213 -24.14 13.19 4.72
C ARG A 213 -24.76 12.46 5.92
N ALA A 214 -23.98 12.35 6.99
CA ALA A 214 -24.40 11.70 8.23
C ALA A 214 -24.94 12.74 9.22
N ALA A 215 -25.89 12.35 10.05
CA ALA A 215 -26.43 13.25 11.07
C ALA A 215 -25.40 13.50 12.20
N THR A 216 -24.59 12.50 12.52
CA THR A 216 -23.59 12.56 13.60
C THR A 216 -22.42 11.65 13.28
N THR A 217 -21.32 11.80 14.03
CA THR A 217 -20.16 10.90 13.94
C THR A 217 -20.43 9.49 14.46
N GLU A 218 -21.39 9.32 15.37
CA GLU A 218 -21.84 8.02 15.85
C GLU A 218 -22.50 7.21 14.73
N ALA A 219 -23.24 7.87 13.82
CA ALA A 219 -23.81 7.23 12.63
C ALA A 219 -22.74 6.73 11.66
N LEU A 220 -21.52 7.27 11.74
CA LEU A 220 -20.34 6.81 10.99
C LEU A 220 -19.56 5.69 11.74
N GLY A 221 -20.02 5.26 12.91
CA GLY A 221 -19.35 4.24 13.72
C GLY A 221 -18.09 4.74 14.45
N LEU A 222 -17.98 6.05 14.69
CA LEU A 222 -16.81 6.69 15.26
C LEU A 222 -16.87 6.91 16.78
N SER A 223 -17.90 6.40 17.46
CA SER A 223 -18.09 6.59 18.90
C SER A 223 -16.88 6.17 19.75
N ASP A 224 -16.23 5.08 19.36
CA ASP A 224 -15.09 4.49 20.06
C ASP A 224 -13.73 5.10 19.60
N TYR A 225 -13.73 6.06 18.67
CA TYR A 225 -12.54 6.60 18.01
C TYR A 225 -12.50 8.14 18.06
N PRO A 226 -12.51 8.77 19.26
CA PRO A 226 -12.53 10.22 19.37
C PRO A 226 -11.27 10.87 18.78
N LEU A 227 -10.08 10.31 19.01
CA LEU A 227 -8.83 10.82 18.42
C LEU A 227 -8.73 10.44 16.95
N GLY A 228 -9.17 9.24 16.58
CA GLY A 228 -9.30 8.82 15.19
C GLY A 228 -10.17 9.77 14.36
N THR A 229 -11.24 10.29 14.95
CA THR A 229 -12.11 11.29 14.31
C THR A 229 -11.36 12.57 13.98
N LEU A 230 -10.47 13.04 14.86
CA LEU A 230 -9.62 14.22 14.60
C LEU A 230 -8.66 13.96 13.43
N ALA A 231 -8.03 12.80 13.44
CA ALA A 231 -7.12 12.38 12.37
C ALA A 231 -7.86 12.25 11.02
N ALA A 232 -9.07 11.64 11.02
CA ALA A 232 -9.89 11.51 9.83
C ALA A 232 -10.33 12.87 9.27
N GLY A 233 -10.72 13.81 10.14
CA GLY A 233 -11.04 15.18 9.74
C GLY A 233 -9.84 15.90 9.12
N ALA A 234 -8.65 15.73 9.71
CA ALA A 234 -7.42 16.34 9.19
C ALA A 234 -7.02 15.75 7.82
N ALA A 235 -7.11 14.42 7.66
CA ALA A 235 -6.84 13.74 6.40
C ALA A 235 -7.81 14.19 5.29
N LEU A 236 -9.10 14.22 5.59
CA LEU A 236 -10.12 14.63 4.63
C LEU A 236 -9.95 16.11 4.24
N ARG A 237 -9.65 16.99 5.20
CA ARG A 237 -9.34 18.40 4.94
C ARG A 237 -8.17 18.56 4.00
N TYR A 238 -7.08 17.84 4.26
CA TYR A 238 -5.91 17.86 3.40
C TYR A 238 -6.23 17.39 1.97
N LEU A 239 -7.05 16.34 1.83
CA LEU A 239 -7.52 15.88 0.52
C LEU A 239 -8.35 16.94 -0.21
N TYR A 240 -9.26 17.62 0.47
CA TYR A 240 -10.02 18.73 -0.11
C TYR A 240 -9.12 19.89 -0.56
N ASP A 241 -8.14 20.25 0.25
CA ASP A 241 -7.22 21.34 -0.07
C ASP A 241 -6.31 20.99 -1.26
N THR A 242 -5.86 19.73 -1.35
CA THR A 242 -4.97 19.26 -2.43
C THR A 242 -5.71 18.92 -3.72
N GLN A 243 -6.89 18.31 -3.65
CA GLN A 243 -7.69 17.91 -4.81
C GLN A 243 -8.77 18.94 -5.20
N LYS A 244 -8.78 20.09 -4.56
CA LYS A 244 -9.73 21.19 -4.87
C LYS A 244 -11.19 20.75 -4.82
N ASN A 245 -11.58 20.14 -3.71
CA ASN A 245 -12.92 19.68 -3.39
C ASN A 245 -13.44 18.51 -4.25
N ARG A 246 -12.53 17.72 -4.83
CA ARG A 246 -12.89 16.53 -5.62
C ARG A 246 -12.57 15.26 -4.83
N CYS A 247 -13.42 14.91 -3.87
CA CYS A 247 -13.25 13.76 -3.00
C CYS A 247 -14.43 12.78 -3.05
N GLU A 248 -15.23 12.82 -4.13
CA GLU A 248 -16.43 12.00 -4.29
C GLU A 248 -16.13 10.49 -4.29
N LEU A 249 -14.91 10.10 -4.57
CA LEU A 249 -14.47 8.70 -4.51
C LEU A 249 -14.49 8.14 -3.10
N ILE A 250 -14.31 8.98 -2.08
CA ILE A 250 -14.33 8.55 -0.67
C ILE A 250 -15.79 8.49 -0.22
N THR A 251 -16.41 7.33 -0.37
CA THR A 251 -17.86 7.14 -0.11
C THR A 251 -18.13 6.60 1.30
N GLU A 252 -17.16 6.00 1.96
CA GLU A 252 -17.31 5.34 3.25
C GLU A 252 -16.06 5.52 4.12
N LEU A 253 -16.27 5.68 5.45
CA LEU A 253 -15.22 5.66 6.45
C LEU A 253 -15.38 4.39 7.31
N LYS A 254 -14.35 3.55 7.32
CA LYS A 254 -14.36 2.25 8.01
C LYS A 254 -13.54 2.31 9.30
N ALA A 255 -14.16 1.93 10.42
CA ALA A 255 -13.43 1.71 11.65
C ALA A 255 -12.55 0.45 11.50
N TYR A 256 -11.24 0.62 11.63
CA TYR A 256 -10.30 -0.49 11.66
C TYR A 256 -10.14 -1.00 13.09
N ARG A 257 -10.65 -2.21 13.32
CA ARG A 257 -10.58 -2.88 14.63
C ARG A 257 -9.43 -3.87 14.62
N GLY A 258 -8.29 -3.48 15.17
CA GLY A 258 -7.11 -4.36 15.25
C GLY A 258 -7.38 -5.70 15.93
N ASN A 259 -8.34 -5.74 16.86
CA ASN A 259 -8.74 -6.96 17.57
C ASN A 259 -9.57 -7.96 16.72
N ALA A 260 -9.96 -7.62 15.51
CA ALA A 260 -10.60 -8.53 14.54
C ALA A 260 -9.58 -9.36 13.74
N TYR A 261 -8.32 -8.96 13.79
CA TYR A 261 -7.26 -9.54 12.98
C TYR A 261 -6.14 -10.13 13.84
N LEU A 262 -5.47 -11.12 13.30
CA LEU A 262 -4.23 -11.68 13.86
C LEU A 262 -3.17 -10.58 13.92
N PHE A 263 -2.71 -10.25 15.12
CA PHE A 263 -1.66 -9.26 15.28
C PHE A 263 -0.29 -9.84 14.92
N ILE A 264 0.42 -9.14 14.05
CA ILE A 264 1.79 -9.46 13.64
C ILE A 264 2.58 -8.16 13.70
N ASP A 265 3.55 -8.06 14.59
CA ASP A 265 4.36 -6.86 14.72
C ASP A 265 5.26 -6.62 13.48
N ALA A 266 5.78 -5.41 13.34
CA ALA A 266 6.60 -5.01 12.20
C ALA A 266 7.85 -5.89 12.01
N ALA A 267 8.46 -6.36 13.10
CA ALA A 267 9.60 -7.26 13.05
C ALA A 267 9.19 -8.64 12.50
N SER A 268 8.07 -9.19 12.99
CA SER A 268 7.57 -10.50 12.56
C SER A 268 7.10 -10.49 11.09
N ARG A 269 6.41 -9.43 10.64
CA ARG A 269 6.04 -9.28 9.21
C ARG A 269 7.26 -9.37 8.31
N ARG A 270 8.32 -8.64 8.67
CA ARG A 270 9.59 -8.64 7.95
C ARG A 270 10.29 -10.00 8.02
N ASN A 271 10.41 -10.60 9.22
CA ASN A 271 11.10 -11.88 9.42
C ASN A 271 10.42 -13.04 8.68
N LEU A 272 9.10 -12.99 8.51
CA LEU A 272 8.31 -13.97 7.76
C LEU A 272 8.29 -13.70 6.25
N GLU A 273 8.85 -12.58 5.79
CA GLU A 273 8.90 -12.21 4.37
C GLU A 273 7.53 -12.34 3.69
N LEU A 274 6.50 -11.73 4.31
CA LEU A 274 5.12 -11.90 3.87
C LEU A 274 4.88 -11.34 2.47
N THR A 275 5.33 -10.12 2.20
CA THR A 275 5.05 -9.39 0.97
C THR A 275 6.29 -9.05 0.15
N GLU A 276 7.46 -9.04 0.80
CA GLU A 276 8.77 -8.77 0.16
C GLU A 276 9.89 -9.46 0.93
N THR A 277 11.01 -9.67 0.26
CA THR A 277 12.21 -10.31 0.85
C THR A 277 12.96 -9.32 1.75
N LEU A 278 13.64 -9.86 2.77
CA LEU A 278 14.42 -9.07 3.73
C LEU A 278 15.57 -8.31 3.06
N ARG A 279 16.28 -8.97 2.15
CA ARG A 279 17.52 -8.47 1.57
C ARG A 279 17.29 -7.51 0.40
N ASP A 280 16.50 -7.94 -0.57
CA ASP A 280 16.39 -7.24 -1.84
C ASP A 280 15.09 -6.42 -1.94
N LYS A 281 14.25 -6.47 -0.91
CA LYS A 281 12.92 -5.83 -0.86
C LYS A 281 12.08 -6.11 -2.12
N ASN A 282 12.22 -7.31 -2.68
CA ASN A 282 11.51 -7.76 -3.86
C ASN A 282 10.33 -8.67 -3.49
N LYS A 283 9.27 -8.63 -4.30
CA LYS A 283 8.15 -9.57 -4.19
C LYS A 283 8.59 -11.02 -4.44
N HIS A 284 9.47 -11.25 -5.45
CA HIS A 284 9.99 -12.57 -5.77
C HIS A 284 10.75 -13.16 -4.59
N GLY A 285 10.34 -14.33 -4.13
CA GLY A 285 10.87 -15.00 -2.94
C GLY A 285 10.10 -14.70 -1.65
N SER A 286 9.04 -13.89 -1.69
CA SER A 286 8.12 -13.68 -0.56
C SER A 286 6.95 -14.66 -0.55
N LEU A 287 6.17 -14.69 0.54
CA LEU A 287 4.93 -15.48 0.59
C LEU A 287 3.92 -15.01 -0.46
N LEU A 288 3.75 -13.70 -0.59
CA LEU A 288 2.86 -13.10 -1.59
C LEU A 288 3.21 -13.56 -3.02
N TRP A 289 4.49 -13.66 -3.36
CA TRP A 289 4.91 -14.15 -4.67
C TRP A 289 4.41 -15.57 -4.97
N VAL A 290 4.38 -16.44 -3.96
CA VAL A 290 3.87 -17.82 -4.12
C VAL A 290 2.38 -17.80 -4.38
N LEU A 291 1.64 -16.96 -3.66
CA LEU A 291 0.18 -16.95 -3.64
C LEU A 291 -0.45 -16.14 -4.75
N ASP A 292 0.27 -15.15 -5.28
CA ASP A 292 -0.30 -14.23 -6.27
C ASP A 292 -0.34 -14.83 -7.67
N ARG A 293 -1.52 -15.27 -8.03
CA ARG A 293 -1.93 -15.73 -9.35
C ARG A 293 -3.16 -14.94 -9.84
N THR A 294 -3.38 -13.79 -9.27
CA THR A 294 -4.49 -12.91 -9.64
C THR A 294 -4.41 -12.45 -11.09
N LYS A 295 -5.53 -12.08 -11.65
CA LYS A 295 -5.66 -11.58 -13.01
C LYS A 295 -5.79 -10.07 -13.08
N THR A 296 -6.18 -9.45 -11.96
CA THR A 296 -6.44 -8.02 -11.86
C THR A 296 -5.53 -7.38 -10.80
N ALA A 297 -5.16 -6.12 -11.01
CA ALA A 297 -4.40 -5.36 -10.03
C ALA A 297 -5.18 -5.17 -8.70
N MET A 298 -6.52 -5.05 -8.79
CA MET A 298 -7.41 -4.99 -7.63
C MET A 298 -7.34 -6.27 -6.81
N GLY A 299 -7.37 -7.43 -7.47
CA GLY A 299 -7.22 -8.73 -6.84
C GLY A 299 -5.87 -8.89 -6.16
N ALA A 300 -4.79 -8.43 -6.78
CA ALA A 300 -3.44 -8.46 -6.19
C ALA A 300 -3.37 -7.60 -4.91
N ARG A 301 -3.93 -6.38 -4.92
CA ARG A 301 -4.04 -5.53 -3.72
C ARG A 301 -4.86 -6.20 -2.63
N PHE A 302 -5.99 -6.80 -3.01
CA PHE A 302 -6.85 -7.48 -2.05
C PHE A 302 -6.15 -8.70 -1.44
N LEU A 303 -5.47 -9.52 -2.23
CA LEU A 303 -4.69 -10.66 -1.74
C LEU A 303 -3.58 -10.24 -0.78
N ARG A 304 -2.87 -9.15 -1.08
CA ARG A 304 -1.90 -8.54 -0.17
C ARG A 304 -2.55 -8.16 1.17
N ASN A 305 -3.69 -7.49 1.14
CA ASN A 305 -4.44 -7.14 2.36
C ASN A 305 -4.87 -8.38 3.16
N LEU A 306 -5.23 -9.48 2.50
CA LEU A 306 -5.56 -10.73 3.19
C LEU A 306 -4.38 -11.29 3.97
N LEU A 307 -3.15 -11.18 3.45
CA LEU A 307 -1.93 -11.62 4.11
C LEU A 307 -1.50 -10.68 5.24
N GLU A 308 -1.70 -9.39 5.05
CA GLU A 308 -1.36 -8.37 6.05
C GLU A 308 -2.35 -8.35 7.22
N LYS A 309 -3.60 -8.80 7.00
CA LYS A 309 -4.72 -8.80 7.95
C LYS A 309 -5.43 -10.15 8.03
N PRO A 310 -4.74 -11.22 8.50
CA PRO A 310 -5.39 -12.52 8.70
C PRO A 310 -6.48 -12.41 9.77
N LEU A 311 -7.55 -13.21 9.63
CA LEU A 311 -8.73 -13.13 10.48
C LEU A 311 -8.57 -13.90 11.80
N LEU A 312 -9.32 -13.47 12.82
CA LEU A 312 -9.53 -14.24 14.07
C LEU A 312 -10.87 -14.98 14.07
N GLY A 313 -11.85 -14.52 13.31
CA GLY A 313 -13.19 -15.13 13.23
C GLY A 313 -13.19 -16.41 12.40
N ILE A 314 -13.45 -17.56 13.04
CA ILE A 314 -13.53 -18.86 12.36
C ILE A 314 -14.61 -18.87 11.25
N PRO A 315 -15.83 -18.35 11.47
CA PRO A 315 -16.86 -18.39 10.43
C PRO A 315 -16.46 -17.68 9.15
N GLU A 316 -15.78 -16.54 9.24
CA GLU A 316 -15.32 -15.77 8.11
C GLU A 316 -14.16 -16.48 7.40
N ILE A 317 -13.29 -17.13 8.16
CA ILE A 317 -12.19 -17.94 7.60
C ILE A 317 -12.76 -19.14 6.84
N GLU A 318 -13.68 -19.89 7.46
CA GLU A 318 -14.32 -21.06 6.85
C GLU A 318 -15.13 -20.69 5.61
N ALA A 319 -15.79 -19.53 5.59
CA ALA A 319 -16.49 -19.04 4.39
C ALA A 319 -15.55 -18.86 3.19
N ARG A 320 -14.31 -18.39 3.41
CA ARG A 320 -13.29 -18.34 2.35
C ARG A 320 -12.85 -19.73 1.92
N GLN A 321 -12.61 -20.62 2.89
CA GLN A 321 -12.21 -22.00 2.61
C GLN A 321 -13.30 -22.79 1.87
N ASP A 322 -14.57 -22.55 2.16
CA ASP A 322 -15.70 -23.16 1.44
C ASP A 322 -15.72 -22.69 -0.02
N ALA A 323 -15.50 -21.41 -0.28
CA ALA A 323 -15.40 -20.87 -1.63
C ALA A 323 -14.21 -21.49 -2.40
N ILE A 324 -13.03 -21.58 -1.76
CA ILE A 324 -11.85 -22.22 -2.36
C ILE A 324 -12.13 -23.70 -2.65
N GLN A 325 -12.76 -24.43 -1.71
CA GLN A 325 -13.12 -25.84 -1.90
C GLN A 325 -14.08 -26.04 -3.06
N GLU A 326 -15.05 -25.14 -3.24
CA GLU A 326 -15.98 -25.22 -4.35
C GLU A 326 -15.27 -24.93 -5.69
N PHE A 327 -14.36 -23.96 -5.75
CA PHE A 327 -13.53 -23.71 -6.93
C PHE A 327 -12.64 -24.88 -7.30
N LEU A 328 -12.10 -25.61 -6.32
CA LEU A 328 -11.32 -26.83 -6.57
C LEU A 328 -12.16 -27.96 -7.13
N SER A 329 -13.41 -28.09 -6.68
CA SER A 329 -14.34 -29.12 -7.17
C SER A 329 -14.92 -28.81 -8.55
N ARG A 330 -14.92 -27.51 -8.96
CA ARG A 330 -15.51 -27.02 -10.21
C ARG A 330 -14.43 -26.37 -11.09
N TYR A 331 -13.49 -27.20 -11.50
CA TYR A 331 -12.31 -26.75 -12.26
C TYR A 331 -12.65 -25.92 -13.51
N ILE A 332 -13.61 -26.39 -14.32
CA ILE A 332 -13.99 -25.72 -15.58
C ILE A 332 -14.52 -24.32 -15.31
N ASP A 333 -15.47 -24.20 -14.39
CA ASP A 333 -16.09 -22.92 -14.03
C ASP A 333 -15.08 -21.95 -13.40
N ARG A 334 -14.13 -22.48 -12.63
CA ARG A 334 -13.02 -21.69 -12.08
C ARG A 334 -12.15 -21.10 -13.18
N GLU A 335 -11.71 -21.91 -14.16
CA GLU A 335 -10.87 -21.39 -15.24
C GLU A 335 -11.67 -20.42 -16.13
N GLU A 336 -12.95 -20.66 -16.36
CA GLU A 336 -13.83 -19.74 -17.09
C GLU A 336 -13.95 -18.38 -16.37
N LEU A 337 -14.12 -18.38 -15.03
CA LEU A 337 -14.08 -17.13 -14.24
C LEU A 337 -12.74 -16.40 -14.40
N ARG A 338 -11.63 -17.14 -14.38
CA ARG A 338 -10.29 -16.56 -14.57
C ARG A 338 -10.08 -15.94 -15.95
N GLU A 339 -10.69 -16.53 -16.98
CA GLU A 339 -10.69 -15.97 -18.34
C GLU A 339 -11.52 -14.68 -18.41
N TYR A 340 -12.69 -14.63 -17.75
CA TYR A 340 -13.52 -13.43 -17.69
C TYR A 340 -12.88 -12.29 -16.88
N LEU A 341 -12.03 -12.60 -15.91
CA LEU A 341 -11.28 -11.61 -15.15
C LEU A 341 -10.10 -11.01 -15.93
N ALA A 342 -9.52 -11.73 -16.87
CA ALA A 342 -8.32 -11.31 -17.57
C ALA A 342 -8.43 -9.97 -18.33
N PRO A 343 -9.56 -9.62 -18.98
CA PRO A 343 -9.74 -8.33 -19.65
C PRO A 343 -10.13 -7.17 -18.71
N ILE A 344 -10.31 -7.42 -17.42
CA ILE A 344 -10.73 -6.40 -16.46
C ILE A 344 -9.52 -5.57 -16.04
N TYR A 345 -9.56 -4.28 -16.36
CA TYR A 345 -8.60 -3.28 -15.90
C TYR A 345 -8.86 -2.90 -14.44
N ASP A 346 -7.99 -2.09 -13.88
CA ASP A 346 -8.11 -1.57 -12.52
C ASP A 346 -9.30 -0.58 -12.40
N MET A 347 -10.48 -1.12 -12.15
CA MET A 347 -11.73 -0.35 -12.05
C MET A 347 -11.70 0.65 -10.90
N GLU A 348 -11.03 0.32 -9.77
CA GLU A 348 -10.91 1.23 -8.63
C GLU A 348 -10.11 2.48 -9.03
N ARG A 349 -8.93 2.31 -9.59
CA ARG A 349 -8.06 3.42 -9.99
C ARG A 349 -8.57 4.16 -11.24
N LEU A 350 -9.24 3.46 -12.14
CA LEU A 350 -9.94 4.12 -13.25
C LEU A 350 -11.04 5.03 -12.72
N MET A 351 -11.84 4.55 -11.76
CA MET A 351 -12.87 5.36 -11.13
C MET A 351 -12.28 6.56 -10.39
N GLY A 352 -11.14 6.39 -9.71
CA GLY A 352 -10.40 7.48 -9.10
C GLY A 352 -10.02 8.58 -10.10
N ARG A 353 -9.51 8.21 -11.28
CA ARG A 353 -9.20 9.19 -12.33
C ARG A 353 -10.43 9.84 -12.93
N ILE A 354 -11.54 9.11 -13.05
CA ILE A 354 -12.82 9.61 -13.54
C ILE A 354 -13.37 10.69 -12.60
N THR A 355 -13.42 10.42 -11.30
CA THR A 355 -13.94 11.37 -10.29
C THR A 355 -13.04 12.59 -10.14
N LEU A 356 -11.73 12.41 -10.12
CA LEU A 356 -10.76 13.50 -10.04
C LEU A 356 -10.64 14.32 -11.32
N GLY A 357 -11.26 13.88 -12.42
CA GLY A 357 -11.27 14.60 -13.67
C GLY A 357 -9.99 14.49 -14.50
N SER A 358 -9.12 13.54 -14.18
CA SER A 358 -7.87 13.29 -14.90
C SER A 358 -7.99 12.16 -15.95
N ALA A 359 -9.12 11.43 -15.98
CA ALA A 359 -9.36 10.38 -16.96
C ALA A 359 -9.46 10.94 -18.38
N ASN A 360 -8.87 10.25 -19.34
CA ASN A 360 -9.02 10.51 -20.76
C ASN A 360 -10.03 9.55 -21.42
N ALA A 361 -10.26 9.68 -22.73
CA ALA A 361 -11.21 8.83 -23.44
C ALA A 361 -10.81 7.35 -23.50
N ARG A 362 -9.50 7.03 -23.49
CA ARG A 362 -9.01 5.65 -23.41
C ARG A 362 -9.24 5.03 -22.04
N ASP A 363 -9.15 5.82 -20.97
CA ASP A 363 -9.50 5.37 -19.62
C ASP A 363 -10.99 5.00 -19.53
N MET A 364 -11.86 5.81 -20.17
CA MET A 364 -13.30 5.52 -20.25
C MET A 364 -13.58 4.23 -21.04
N LEU A 365 -12.86 4.02 -22.13
CA LEU A 365 -12.98 2.80 -22.94
C LEU A 365 -12.50 1.58 -22.18
N ALA A 366 -11.35 1.66 -21.50
CA ALA A 366 -10.84 0.59 -20.63
C ALA A 366 -11.81 0.27 -19.50
N PHE A 367 -12.40 1.28 -18.89
CA PHE A 367 -13.45 1.10 -17.89
C PHE A 367 -14.69 0.44 -18.49
N GLY A 368 -15.14 0.90 -19.67
CA GLY A 368 -16.27 0.30 -20.40
C GLY A 368 -16.08 -1.17 -20.73
N SER A 369 -14.88 -1.56 -21.19
CA SER A 369 -14.54 -2.96 -21.46
C SER A 369 -14.52 -3.80 -20.19
N SER A 370 -14.04 -3.23 -19.07
CA SER A 370 -14.02 -3.91 -17.77
C SER A 370 -15.42 -4.22 -17.26
N ILE A 371 -16.33 -3.26 -17.29
CA ILE A 371 -17.70 -3.50 -16.84
C ILE A 371 -18.50 -4.38 -17.81
N ALA A 372 -18.15 -4.42 -19.09
CA ALA A 372 -18.76 -5.33 -20.06
C ALA A 372 -18.45 -6.82 -19.76
N ALA A 373 -17.40 -7.10 -19.00
CA ALA A 373 -17.04 -8.45 -18.54
C ALA A 373 -17.81 -8.91 -17.28
N LEU A 374 -18.54 -8.02 -16.59
CA LEU A 374 -19.23 -8.36 -15.34
C LEU A 374 -20.45 -9.29 -15.52
N PRO A 375 -21.32 -9.12 -16.55
CA PRO A 375 -22.49 -9.97 -16.71
C PRO A 375 -22.19 -11.47 -16.75
N PRO A 376 -21.26 -12.00 -17.57
CA PRO A 376 -20.96 -13.43 -17.59
C PRO A 376 -20.39 -13.91 -16.26
N ILE A 377 -19.62 -13.10 -15.53
CA ILE A 377 -19.13 -13.45 -14.18
C ILE A 377 -20.33 -13.60 -13.23
N LYS A 378 -21.25 -12.65 -13.24
CA LYS A 378 -22.45 -12.69 -12.39
C LYS A 378 -23.30 -13.91 -12.70
N ASP A 379 -23.53 -14.21 -13.97
CA ASP A 379 -24.33 -15.36 -14.41
C ASP A 379 -23.67 -16.68 -13.97
N LEU A 380 -22.37 -16.81 -14.13
CA LEU A 380 -21.63 -18.01 -13.69
C LEU A 380 -21.65 -18.16 -12.17
N LEU A 381 -21.49 -17.06 -11.41
CA LEU A 381 -21.55 -17.07 -9.94
C LEU A 381 -22.91 -17.56 -9.40
N GLN A 382 -24.03 -17.39 -10.12
CA GLN A 382 -25.33 -17.92 -9.70
C GLN A 382 -25.34 -19.45 -9.55
N SER A 383 -24.47 -20.14 -10.24
CA SER A 383 -24.36 -21.60 -10.22
C SER A 383 -23.64 -22.15 -8.98
N PHE A 384 -22.93 -21.30 -8.21
CA PHE A 384 -22.18 -21.69 -7.03
C PHE A 384 -23.05 -21.77 -5.78
N SER A 385 -22.65 -22.62 -4.83
CA SER A 385 -23.43 -22.95 -3.63
C SER A 385 -22.85 -22.35 -2.35
N ALA A 386 -21.55 -22.10 -2.29
CA ALA A 386 -20.89 -21.52 -1.12
C ALA A 386 -21.53 -20.16 -0.74
N PRO A 387 -21.84 -19.94 0.55
CA PRO A 387 -22.56 -18.75 0.98
C PRO A 387 -21.89 -17.44 0.56
N LEU A 388 -20.56 -17.40 0.61
CA LEU A 388 -19.78 -16.23 0.20
C LEU A 388 -19.95 -15.93 -1.29
N LEU A 389 -19.87 -16.95 -2.16
CA LEU A 389 -20.02 -16.80 -3.60
C LEU A 389 -21.45 -16.44 -4.01
N ARG A 390 -22.45 -16.98 -3.31
CA ARG A 390 -23.85 -16.54 -3.47
C ARG A 390 -24.03 -15.07 -3.07
N GLY A 391 -23.40 -14.63 -1.98
CA GLY A 391 -23.39 -13.24 -1.58
C GLY A 391 -22.81 -12.35 -2.67
N PHE A 392 -21.74 -12.77 -3.31
CA PHE A 392 -21.14 -12.05 -4.44
C PHE A 392 -22.11 -11.97 -5.62
N SER A 393 -22.74 -13.07 -6.02
CA SER A 393 -23.71 -13.07 -7.12
C SER A 393 -24.89 -12.14 -6.87
N GLN A 394 -25.37 -12.06 -5.61
CA GLN A 394 -26.49 -11.18 -5.25
C GLN A 394 -26.09 -9.70 -5.19
N SER A 395 -24.90 -9.40 -4.72
CA SER A 395 -24.42 -8.03 -4.49
C SER A 395 -23.69 -7.42 -5.69
N LEU A 396 -23.19 -8.25 -6.62
CA LEU A 396 -22.53 -7.79 -7.83
C LEU A 396 -23.54 -7.08 -8.73
N ASP A 397 -23.35 -5.78 -8.93
CA ASP A 397 -24.06 -5.03 -9.96
C ASP A 397 -23.31 -5.21 -11.29
N ASP A 398 -24.01 -5.64 -12.32
CA ASP A 398 -23.42 -5.89 -13.64
C ASP A 398 -23.23 -4.60 -14.47
N LEU A 399 -23.66 -3.45 -13.96
CA LEU A 399 -23.47 -2.10 -14.51
C LEU A 399 -23.77 -1.99 -16.02
N ARG A 400 -24.77 -2.75 -16.51
CA ARG A 400 -25.13 -2.79 -17.95
C ARG A 400 -25.53 -1.44 -18.49
N ASP A 401 -26.18 -0.61 -17.69
CA ASP A 401 -26.58 0.75 -18.01
C ASP A 401 -25.37 1.64 -18.31
N LEU A 402 -24.33 1.55 -17.48
CA LEU A 402 -23.09 2.30 -17.65
C LEU A 402 -22.25 1.76 -18.82
N SER A 403 -22.20 0.44 -18.99
CA SER A 403 -21.55 -0.21 -20.14
C SER A 403 -22.21 0.25 -21.45
N ALA A 404 -23.54 0.26 -21.51
CA ALA A 404 -24.27 0.72 -22.68
C ALA A 404 -24.07 2.22 -22.94
N LEU A 405 -23.98 3.05 -21.89
CA LEU A 405 -23.67 4.47 -22.00
C LEU A 405 -22.30 4.67 -22.65
N LEU A 406 -21.25 4.02 -22.13
CA LEU A 406 -19.89 4.15 -22.63
C LEU A 406 -19.75 3.63 -24.06
N ALA A 407 -20.34 2.49 -24.38
CA ALA A 407 -20.31 1.89 -25.71
C ALA A 407 -20.97 2.79 -26.79
N ARG A 408 -21.95 3.59 -26.39
CA ARG A 408 -22.61 4.56 -27.29
C ARG A 408 -21.89 5.89 -27.37
N ALA A 409 -21.28 6.34 -26.24
CA ALA A 409 -20.77 7.70 -26.13
C ALA A 409 -19.32 7.84 -26.58
N ILE A 410 -18.45 6.88 -26.25
CA ILE A 410 -17.01 6.99 -26.47
C ILE A 410 -16.63 6.33 -27.80
N ALA A 411 -15.75 6.98 -28.55
CA ALA A 411 -15.21 6.44 -29.80
C ALA A 411 -14.41 5.14 -29.58
N ASP A 412 -14.41 4.24 -30.55
CA ASP A 412 -13.76 2.93 -30.42
C ASP A 412 -12.21 3.03 -30.42
N ASP A 413 -11.63 4.04 -31.04
CA ASP A 413 -10.19 4.34 -31.01
C ASP A 413 -9.95 5.84 -30.73
N PRO A 414 -10.15 6.27 -29.48
CA PRO A 414 -9.99 7.68 -29.15
C PRO A 414 -8.51 8.07 -29.06
N PRO A 415 -8.15 9.33 -29.36
CA PRO A 415 -6.81 9.84 -29.21
C PRO A 415 -6.39 9.89 -27.75
N LEU A 416 -5.08 10.12 -27.51
CA LEU A 416 -4.52 10.23 -26.17
C LEU A 416 -5.02 11.45 -25.41
N THR A 417 -5.21 12.57 -26.12
CA THR A 417 -5.60 13.84 -25.52
C THR A 417 -7.01 14.24 -25.93
N LEU A 418 -7.79 14.76 -24.99
CA LEU A 418 -9.16 15.24 -25.26
C LEU A 418 -9.21 16.42 -26.26
N ARG A 419 -8.09 17.14 -26.43
CA ARG A 419 -8.00 18.31 -27.33
C ARG A 419 -7.84 17.94 -28.79
N GLU A 420 -7.52 16.71 -29.11
CA GLU A 420 -7.41 16.25 -30.51
C GLU A 420 -8.78 16.03 -31.17
N GLY A 421 -9.85 15.97 -30.38
CA GLY A 421 -11.20 15.64 -30.85
C GLY A 421 -11.35 14.15 -31.16
N HIS A 422 -12.45 13.78 -31.82
CA HIS A 422 -12.81 12.37 -32.12
C HIS A 422 -12.90 11.46 -30.90
N ILE A 423 -13.36 12.03 -29.77
CA ILE A 423 -13.54 11.30 -28.51
C ILE A 423 -14.97 10.78 -28.35
N ILE A 424 -15.93 11.38 -29.02
CA ILE A 424 -17.35 10.98 -29.00
C ILE A 424 -17.66 10.15 -30.25
N LYS A 425 -18.45 9.10 -30.07
CA LYS A 425 -18.84 8.16 -31.13
C LYS A 425 -19.85 8.77 -32.07
N ASP A 426 -19.79 8.40 -33.38
CA ASP A 426 -20.80 8.78 -34.37
C ASP A 426 -22.20 8.27 -33.95
N GLY A 427 -23.20 9.11 -34.11
CA GLY A 427 -24.58 8.79 -33.74
C GLY A 427 -24.93 9.01 -32.26
N TYR A 428 -23.98 9.44 -31.42
CA TYR A 428 -24.26 9.74 -30.02
C TYR A 428 -25.00 11.08 -29.86
N HIS A 429 -24.63 12.11 -30.67
CA HIS A 429 -25.25 13.43 -30.61
C HIS A 429 -25.36 14.04 -32.02
N GLU A 430 -26.56 14.52 -32.37
CA GLU A 430 -26.87 15.04 -33.73
C GLU A 430 -25.95 16.20 -34.17
N ASP A 431 -25.61 17.10 -33.25
CA ASP A 431 -24.76 18.25 -33.56
C ASP A 431 -23.30 17.84 -33.77
N VAL A 432 -22.78 16.80 -33.06
CA VAL A 432 -21.45 16.25 -33.31
C VAL A 432 -21.38 15.71 -34.74
N ASP A 433 -22.37 14.93 -35.14
CA ASP A 433 -22.42 14.37 -36.48
C ASP A 433 -22.55 15.44 -37.55
N ARG A 434 -23.34 16.50 -37.27
CA ARG A 434 -23.50 17.66 -38.16
C ARG A 434 -22.19 18.42 -38.34
N TYR A 435 -21.50 18.77 -37.24
CA TYR A 435 -20.21 19.49 -37.31
C TYR A 435 -19.10 18.63 -37.91
N ARG A 436 -19.09 17.35 -37.66
CA ARG A 436 -18.11 16.40 -38.23
C ARG A 436 -18.30 16.28 -39.76
N ARG A 437 -19.53 16.19 -40.24
CA ARG A 437 -19.84 16.23 -41.65
C ARG A 437 -19.42 17.55 -42.28
N ALA A 438 -19.76 18.69 -41.66
CA ALA A 438 -19.34 20.00 -42.16
C ALA A 438 -17.81 20.14 -42.28
N SER A 439 -17.05 19.61 -41.34
CA SER A 439 -15.59 19.60 -41.43
C SER A 439 -15.04 18.66 -42.52
N THR A 440 -15.69 17.52 -42.76
CA THR A 440 -15.28 16.57 -43.80
C THR A 440 -15.67 17.04 -45.20
N GLU A 441 -16.91 17.46 -45.37
CA GLU A 441 -17.38 18.04 -46.64
C GLU A 441 -16.66 19.34 -46.97
N GLY A 442 -16.30 20.14 -45.94
CA GLY A 442 -15.50 21.33 -46.10
C GLY A 442 -14.14 21.07 -46.75
N LYS A 443 -13.46 19.96 -46.41
CA LYS A 443 -12.21 19.53 -47.07
C LYS A 443 -12.44 19.14 -48.53
N GLN A 444 -13.55 18.51 -48.81
CA GLN A 444 -13.95 18.20 -50.18
C GLN A 444 -14.25 19.47 -51.01
N TRP A 445 -15.01 20.41 -50.41
CA TRP A 445 -15.28 21.71 -51.08
C TRP A 445 -14.02 22.53 -51.31
N LEU A 446 -13.05 22.51 -50.44
CA LEU A 446 -11.73 23.12 -50.63
C LEU A 446 -10.98 22.47 -51.81
N ALA A 447 -11.04 21.15 -51.96
CA ALA A 447 -10.45 20.44 -53.07
C ALA A 447 -11.16 20.77 -54.40
N GLU A 448 -12.47 20.81 -54.40
CA GLU A 448 -13.28 21.22 -55.55
C GLU A 448 -13.03 22.68 -55.91
N LEU A 449 -12.90 23.58 -54.94
CA LEU A 449 -12.56 24.98 -55.17
C LEU A 449 -11.13 25.11 -55.75
N GLU A 450 -10.16 24.32 -55.22
CA GLU A 450 -8.81 24.31 -55.75
C GLU A 450 -8.79 23.89 -57.22
N GLU A 451 -9.50 22.84 -57.54
CA GLU A 451 -9.54 22.32 -58.93
C GLU A 451 -10.24 23.32 -59.88
N ARG A 452 -11.41 23.83 -59.47
CA ARG A 452 -12.16 24.83 -60.22
C ARG A 452 -11.35 26.13 -60.49
N GLU A 453 -10.67 26.64 -59.44
CA GLU A 453 -9.83 27.82 -59.57
C GLU A 453 -8.56 27.54 -60.38
N ARG A 454 -8.03 26.32 -60.33
CA ARG A 454 -6.92 25.87 -61.16
C ARG A 454 -7.30 25.88 -62.64
N GLU A 455 -8.48 25.39 -62.99
CA GLU A 455 -9.01 25.41 -64.36
C GLU A 455 -9.28 26.83 -64.83
N LYS A 456 -9.92 27.68 -64.01
CA LYS A 456 -10.25 29.06 -64.37
C LYS A 456 -9.01 29.93 -64.61
N THR A 457 -8.01 29.77 -63.74
CA THR A 457 -6.80 30.62 -63.80
C THR A 457 -5.74 30.07 -64.72
N GLY A 458 -5.76 28.78 -65.07
CA GLY A 458 -4.75 28.10 -65.84
C GLY A 458 -3.42 27.88 -65.07
N ILE A 459 -3.39 28.18 -63.79
CA ILE A 459 -2.20 28.03 -62.91
C ILE A 459 -2.10 26.56 -62.49
N LYS A 460 -1.27 25.76 -63.17
CA LYS A 460 -1.16 24.32 -63.01
C LYS A 460 -0.76 23.88 -61.58
N ASN A 461 -0.04 24.73 -60.87
CA ASN A 461 0.47 24.45 -59.52
C ASN A 461 -0.29 25.21 -58.41
N LEU A 462 -1.47 25.72 -58.70
CA LEU A 462 -2.34 26.37 -57.72
C LEU A 462 -2.74 25.33 -56.64
N ARG A 463 -2.49 25.65 -55.36
CA ARG A 463 -2.86 24.80 -54.22
C ARG A 463 -3.45 25.63 -53.11
N ILE A 464 -4.45 25.11 -52.46
CA ILE A 464 -4.94 25.62 -51.17
C ILE A 464 -4.09 24.99 -50.07
N LYS A 465 -3.51 25.85 -49.24
CA LYS A 465 -2.74 25.45 -48.07
C LYS A 465 -3.31 26.13 -46.83
N TYR A 466 -3.03 25.59 -45.68
CA TYR A 466 -3.43 26.11 -44.37
C TYR A 466 -2.20 26.57 -43.57
N ASN A 467 -2.37 27.68 -42.86
CA ASN A 467 -1.41 28.17 -41.88
C ASN A 467 -2.16 28.77 -40.69
N LYS A 468 -1.74 28.46 -39.47
CA LYS A 468 -2.39 28.91 -38.23
C LYS A 468 -2.57 30.43 -38.11
N VAL A 469 -1.70 31.23 -38.75
CA VAL A 469 -1.75 32.69 -38.69
C VAL A 469 -2.65 33.32 -39.78
N PHE A 470 -2.67 32.71 -40.97
CA PHE A 470 -3.32 33.25 -42.15
C PHE A 470 -4.54 32.45 -42.61
N GLY A 471 -4.86 31.33 -41.96
CA GLY A 471 -5.94 30.44 -42.37
C GLY A 471 -5.65 29.67 -43.67
N TYR A 472 -6.71 29.41 -44.44
CA TYR A 472 -6.61 28.83 -45.76
C TYR A 472 -6.23 29.91 -46.81
N TYR A 473 -5.31 29.57 -47.71
CA TYR A 473 -4.85 30.47 -48.78
C TYR A 473 -4.43 29.70 -50.00
N PHE A 474 -4.59 30.35 -51.17
CA PHE A 474 -3.98 29.91 -52.42
C PHE A 474 -2.53 30.29 -52.48
N GLU A 475 -1.65 29.31 -52.72
CA GLU A 475 -0.23 29.55 -52.95
C GLU A 475 0.07 29.60 -54.45
N VAL A 476 0.56 30.75 -54.91
CA VAL A 476 0.95 30.98 -56.30
C VAL A 476 2.45 31.22 -56.35
N THR A 477 3.14 30.46 -57.17
CA THR A 477 4.57 30.67 -57.42
C THR A 477 4.86 31.94 -58.17
N LYS A 478 6.03 32.56 -57.97
CA LYS A 478 6.39 33.81 -58.67
C LYS A 478 6.33 33.73 -60.19
N SER A 479 6.52 32.55 -60.75
CA SER A 479 6.43 32.31 -62.21
C SER A 479 5.00 32.42 -62.78
N ALA A 480 3.96 32.33 -61.92
CA ALA A 480 2.58 32.36 -62.35
C ALA A 480 1.83 33.61 -61.87
N LEU A 481 2.51 34.63 -61.35
CA LEU A 481 1.87 35.87 -60.85
C LEU A 481 1.11 36.67 -61.97
N SER A 482 1.56 36.59 -63.19
CA SER A 482 0.88 37.23 -64.30
C SER A 482 -0.47 36.60 -64.71
N GLN A 483 -0.77 35.42 -64.16
CA GLN A 483 -2.03 34.67 -64.37
C GLN A 483 -2.99 34.83 -63.22
N VAL A 484 -2.65 35.58 -62.14
CA VAL A 484 -3.50 35.78 -60.98
C VAL A 484 -4.63 36.75 -61.37
N PRO A 485 -5.90 36.37 -61.18
CA PRO A 485 -7.03 37.25 -61.48
C PRO A 485 -7.17 38.38 -60.42
N ASP A 486 -7.85 39.46 -60.82
CA ASP A 486 -8.06 40.61 -59.95
C ASP A 486 -8.87 40.34 -58.67
N TYR A 487 -9.68 39.27 -58.62
CA TYR A 487 -10.49 38.89 -57.47
C TYR A 487 -9.67 38.10 -56.43
N PHE A 488 -8.44 37.74 -56.73
CA PHE A 488 -7.49 37.20 -55.76
C PHE A 488 -6.92 38.32 -54.89
N GLN A 489 -7.23 38.32 -53.62
CA GLN A 489 -6.72 39.29 -52.66
C GLN A 489 -5.38 38.79 -52.06
N ARG A 490 -4.33 39.53 -52.24
CA ARG A 490 -3.01 39.18 -51.69
C ARG A 490 -2.95 39.33 -50.19
N ARG A 491 -2.54 38.28 -49.52
CA ARG A 491 -2.36 38.23 -48.03
C ARG A 491 -0.89 38.37 -47.63
N GLN A 492 0.03 37.69 -48.34
CA GLN A 492 1.44 37.69 -47.97
C GLN A 492 2.34 37.42 -49.19
N THR A 493 3.50 38.07 -49.21
CA THR A 493 4.59 37.83 -50.17
C THR A 493 5.70 37.04 -49.53
N LEU A 494 6.10 35.92 -50.14
CA LEU A 494 7.21 35.07 -49.74
C LEU A 494 8.37 35.15 -50.72
N ALA A 495 9.54 34.61 -50.39
CA ALA A 495 10.70 34.59 -51.25
C ALA A 495 10.43 33.97 -52.65
N ASN A 496 9.65 32.87 -52.71
CA ASN A 496 9.40 32.09 -53.94
C ASN A 496 7.94 31.99 -54.36
N ALA A 497 7.00 32.53 -53.57
CA ALA A 497 5.55 32.45 -53.85
C ALA A 497 4.82 33.64 -53.23
N GLU A 498 3.57 33.86 -53.62
CA GLU A 498 2.63 34.77 -52.93
C GLU A 498 1.40 34.02 -52.51
N ARG A 499 0.81 34.48 -51.36
CA ARG A 499 -0.38 33.91 -50.76
C ARG A 499 -1.58 34.80 -51.03
N TYR A 500 -2.63 34.20 -51.51
CA TYR A 500 -3.87 34.87 -51.87
C TYR A 500 -5.08 34.25 -51.17
N THR A 501 -6.14 35.03 -51.02
CA THR A 501 -7.46 34.56 -50.64
C THR A 501 -8.52 35.04 -51.63
N THR A 502 -9.67 34.40 -51.63
CA THR A 502 -10.85 34.83 -52.35
C THR A 502 -12.04 34.94 -51.38
N GLU A 503 -13.08 35.67 -51.74
CA GLU A 503 -14.27 35.78 -50.89
C GLU A 503 -14.91 34.41 -50.63
N GLU A 504 -14.92 33.52 -51.63
CA GLU A 504 -15.44 32.17 -51.53
C GLU A 504 -14.56 31.30 -50.57
N LEU A 505 -13.23 31.39 -50.69
CA LEU A 505 -12.31 30.69 -49.78
C LEU A 505 -12.48 31.20 -48.33
N GLY A 506 -12.69 32.52 -48.16
CA GLY A 506 -12.92 33.09 -46.83
C GLY A 506 -14.23 32.57 -46.17
N LYS A 507 -15.34 32.45 -46.94
CA LYS A 507 -16.58 31.90 -46.46
C LYS A 507 -16.49 30.41 -46.10
N LEU A 508 -15.78 29.62 -46.92
CA LEU A 508 -15.49 28.23 -46.63
C LEU A 508 -14.61 28.07 -45.39
N GLU A 509 -13.60 28.90 -45.27
CA GLU A 509 -12.71 28.95 -44.11
C GLU A 509 -13.52 29.18 -42.82
N GLU A 510 -14.35 30.23 -42.80
CA GLU A 510 -15.17 30.55 -41.63
C GLU A 510 -16.12 29.40 -41.26
N SER A 511 -16.71 28.73 -42.25
CA SER A 511 -17.59 27.58 -42.04
C SER A 511 -16.83 26.37 -41.50
N ILE A 512 -15.65 26.04 -42.02
CA ILE A 512 -14.84 24.89 -41.62
C ILE A 512 -14.26 25.08 -40.20
N LEU A 513 -13.57 26.21 -39.99
CA LEU A 513 -12.89 26.50 -38.74
C LEU A 513 -13.91 26.69 -37.61
N GLY A 514 -15.04 27.36 -37.90
CA GLY A 514 -16.15 27.50 -36.94
C GLY A 514 -16.80 26.16 -36.57
N ALA A 515 -16.87 25.23 -37.53
CA ALA A 515 -17.39 23.88 -37.27
C ALA A 515 -16.42 23.04 -36.44
N GLU A 516 -15.09 23.10 -36.72
CA GLU A 516 -14.06 22.39 -35.95
C GLU A 516 -13.98 22.87 -34.51
N GLU A 517 -14.01 24.17 -34.27
CA GLU A 517 -13.95 24.71 -32.90
C GLU A 517 -15.20 24.33 -32.08
N LYS A 518 -16.39 24.43 -32.71
CA LYS A 518 -17.64 24.00 -32.08
C LYS A 518 -17.68 22.50 -31.82
N LEU A 519 -17.14 21.70 -32.74
CA LEU A 519 -17.02 20.25 -32.60
C LEU A 519 -16.17 19.88 -31.38
N LEU A 520 -14.97 20.43 -31.29
CA LEU A 520 -14.04 20.18 -30.19
C LEU A 520 -14.65 20.56 -28.82
N THR A 521 -15.29 21.73 -28.75
CA THR A 521 -15.94 22.19 -27.53
C THR A 521 -17.11 21.27 -27.16
N LEU A 522 -17.96 20.91 -28.10
CA LEU A 522 -19.12 20.04 -27.87
C LEU A 522 -18.69 18.62 -27.46
N GLU A 523 -17.69 18.05 -28.14
CA GLU A 523 -17.16 16.73 -27.77
C GLU A 523 -16.58 16.73 -26.36
N PHE A 524 -15.88 17.80 -25.96
CA PHE A 524 -15.38 17.97 -24.61
C PHE A 524 -16.51 18.07 -23.58
N ASP A 525 -17.55 18.88 -23.85
CA ASP A 525 -18.69 19.03 -22.95
C ASP A 525 -19.46 17.72 -22.77
N LEU A 526 -19.72 17.00 -23.86
CA LEU A 526 -20.37 15.69 -23.82
C LEU A 526 -19.52 14.65 -23.07
N PHE A 527 -18.20 14.68 -23.24
CA PHE A 527 -17.30 13.84 -22.48
C PHE A 527 -17.38 14.14 -20.97
N GLN A 528 -17.45 15.43 -20.59
CA GLN A 528 -17.64 15.83 -19.20
C GLN A 528 -18.98 15.35 -18.64
N GLU A 529 -20.06 15.40 -19.42
CA GLU A 529 -21.38 14.86 -19.01
C GLU A 529 -21.32 13.35 -18.75
N VAL A 530 -20.68 12.60 -19.65
CA VAL A 530 -20.50 11.14 -19.47
C VAL A 530 -19.72 10.86 -18.21
N ARG A 531 -18.63 11.60 -17.98
CA ARG A 531 -17.82 11.49 -16.77
C ARG A 531 -18.61 11.77 -15.49
N GLN A 532 -19.44 12.82 -15.49
CA GLN A 532 -20.29 13.16 -14.35
C GLN A 532 -21.33 12.07 -14.06
N LYS A 533 -21.93 11.47 -15.10
CA LYS A 533 -22.84 10.33 -14.95
C LYS A 533 -22.17 9.14 -14.28
N LEU A 534 -20.93 8.81 -14.65
CA LEU A 534 -20.17 7.75 -14.00
C LEU A 534 -19.81 8.12 -12.55
N SER A 535 -19.40 9.36 -12.30
CA SER A 535 -19.07 9.83 -10.95
C SER A 535 -20.27 9.78 -10.00
N ALA A 536 -21.49 9.96 -10.49
CA ALA A 536 -22.69 9.82 -9.67
C ALA A 536 -22.94 8.37 -9.19
N GLU A 537 -22.38 7.37 -9.88
CA GLU A 537 -22.61 5.94 -9.61
C GLU A 537 -21.39 5.27 -8.89
N VAL A 538 -20.51 6.08 -8.32
CA VAL A 538 -19.28 5.64 -7.65
C VAL A 538 -19.50 4.49 -6.68
N ALA A 539 -20.51 4.56 -5.82
CA ALA A 539 -20.77 3.54 -4.78
C ALA A 539 -21.13 2.17 -5.39
N ARG A 540 -21.93 2.13 -6.46
CA ARG A 540 -22.26 0.89 -7.20
C ARG A 540 -21.01 0.27 -7.82
N ILE A 541 -20.19 1.12 -8.44
CA ILE A 541 -18.95 0.73 -9.10
C ILE A 541 -17.95 0.17 -8.08
N GLN A 542 -17.75 0.85 -6.95
CA GLN A 542 -16.85 0.41 -5.89
C GLN A 542 -17.27 -0.94 -5.28
N THR A 543 -18.57 -1.14 -5.08
CA THR A 543 -19.12 -2.42 -4.60
C THR A 543 -18.77 -3.54 -5.57
N SER A 544 -19.00 -3.35 -6.86
CA SER A 544 -18.71 -4.36 -7.87
C SER A 544 -17.21 -4.59 -8.02
N ALA A 545 -16.39 -3.55 -8.02
CA ALA A 545 -14.93 -3.65 -8.08
C ALA A 545 -14.36 -4.42 -6.86
N GLY A 546 -14.88 -4.15 -5.66
CA GLY A 546 -14.50 -4.88 -4.45
C GLY A 546 -14.84 -6.38 -4.49
N ILE A 547 -16.01 -6.73 -5.04
CA ILE A 547 -16.40 -8.13 -5.24
C ILE A 547 -15.47 -8.82 -6.25
N ILE A 548 -15.14 -8.16 -7.36
CA ILE A 548 -14.21 -8.69 -8.37
C ILE A 548 -12.82 -8.87 -7.78
N ALA A 549 -12.32 -7.92 -7.00
CA ALA A 549 -11.03 -8.03 -6.33
C ALA A 549 -10.98 -9.21 -5.35
N TYR A 550 -12.04 -9.40 -4.57
CA TYR A 550 -12.14 -10.51 -3.62
C TYR A 550 -12.26 -11.86 -4.34
N LEU A 551 -13.09 -11.94 -5.38
CA LEU A 551 -13.24 -13.13 -6.21
C LEU A 551 -11.90 -13.55 -6.83
N ASP A 552 -11.16 -12.62 -7.40
CA ASP A 552 -9.85 -12.87 -8.03
C ASP A 552 -8.82 -13.38 -7.01
N ALA A 553 -8.80 -12.82 -5.80
CA ALA A 553 -7.95 -13.28 -4.72
C ALA A 553 -8.28 -14.73 -4.30
N LEU A 554 -9.57 -15.09 -4.16
CA LEU A 554 -9.99 -16.46 -3.84
C LEU A 554 -9.65 -17.46 -4.95
N LEU A 555 -9.82 -17.05 -6.21
CA LEU A 555 -9.44 -17.86 -7.37
C LEU A 555 -7.92 -18.07 -7.41
N SER A 556 -7.13 -17.05 -7.05
CA SER A 556 -5.68 -17.15 -6.90
C SER A 556 -5.30 -18.19 -5.85
N LEU A 557 -5.92 -18.14 -4.66
CA LEU A 557 -5.69 -19.11 -3.59
C LEU A 557 -6.10 -20.55 -4.00
N ALA A 558 -7.18 -20.69 -4.76
CA ALA A 558 -7.62 -21.98 -5.28
C ALA A 558 -6.63 -22.55 -6.32
N ASP A 559 -6.14 -21.73 -7.24
CA ASP A 559 -5.12 -22.13 -8.23
C ASP A 559 -3.83 -22.60 -7.54
N VAL A 560 -3.38 -21.87 -6.51
CA VAL A 560 -2.21 -22.22 -5.70
C VAL A 560 -2.43 -23.53 -4.95
N ALA A 561 -3.61 -23.71 -4.34
CA ALA A 561 -3.93 -24.91 -3.58
C ALA A 561 -3.90 -26.17 -4.46
N GLU A 562 -4.43 -26.10 -5.68
CA GLU A 562 -4.38 -27.21 -6.63
C GLU A 562 -2.95 -27.49 -7.11
N ARG A 563 -2.26 -26.45 -7.61
CA ARG A 563 -0.91 -26.59 -8.17
C ARG A 563 0.11 -27.14 -7.20
N TYR A 564 0.00 -26.74 -5.93
CA TYR A 564 0.99 -27.07 -4.91
C TYR A 564 0.47 -28.07 -3.89
N GLN A 565 -0.71 -28.64 -4.15
CA GLN A 565 -1.32 -29.68 -3.30
C GLN A 565 -1.43 -29.21 -1.83
N TYR A 566 -2.01 -28.02 -1.64
CA TYR A 566 -2.34 -27.54 -0.33
C TYR A 566 -3.65 -28.15 0.16
N VAL A 567 -3.76 -28.36 1.45
CA VAL A 567 -4.93 -29.01 2.07
C VAL A 567 -5.74 -28.00 2.88
N ARG A 568 -7.03 -28.24 3.00
CA ARG A 568 -7.91 -27.48 3.86
C ARG A 568 -7.57 -27.75 5.32
N PRO A 569 -7.16 -26.75 6.13
CA PRO A 569 -6.92 -26.94 7.56
C PRO A 569 -8.25 -26.98 8.31
N LYS A 570 -8.32 -27.78 9.37
CA LYS A 570 -9.38 -27.75 10.37
C LYS A 570 -9.07 -26.65 11.37
N LEU A 571 -10.03 -25.78 11.65
CA LEU A 571 -9.85 -24.64 12.54
C LEU A 571 -10.54 -24.91 13.90
N THR A 572 -9.90 -24.46 14.97
CA THR A 572 -10.44 -24.56 16.33
C THR A 572 -10.11 -23.28 17.11
N ALA A 573 -10.97 -22.87 18.04
CA ALA A 573 -10.75 -21.62 18.77
C ALA A 573 -9.52 -21.70 19.69
N ASP A 574 -9.38 -22.79 20.45
CA ASP A 574 -8.33 -22.99 21.46
C ASP A 574 -7.61 -24.35 21.31
N GLY A 575 -7.67 -24.95 20.12
CA GLY A 575 -7.07 -26.26 19.86
C GLY A 575 -5.56 -26.23 19.65
N PRO A 576 -4.98 -27.41 19.37
CA PRO A 576 -3.56 -27.53 19.06
C PRO A 576 -3.20 -26.89 17.73
N LEU A 577 -1.93 -26.64 17.55
CA LEU A 577 -1.28 -26.41 16.25
C LEU A 577 -0.67 -27.75 15.83
N ARG A 578 -1.43 -28.59 15.12
CA ARG A 578 -1.01 -29.89 14.61
C ARG A 578 -0.87 -29.81 13.11
N ILE A 579 0.32 -30.01 12.62
CA ILE A 579 0.65 -30.04 11.20
C ILE A 579 1.34 -31.37 10.90
N VAL A 580 0.86 -32.11 9.94
CA VAL A 580 1.47 -33.35 9.43
C VAL A 580 1.99 -33.10 8.04
N GLY A 581 3.22 -33.48 7.77
CA GLY A 581 3.85 -33.29 6.47
C GLY A 581 3.91 -31.83 6.02
N GLY A 582 4.19 -30.90 6.95
CA GLY A 582 4.28 -29.48 6.66
C GLY A 582 5.45 -29.14 5.76
N ARG A 583 5.25 -28.20 4.83
CA ARG A 583 6.25 -27.73 3.85
C ARG A 583 6.35 -26.21 3.89
N HIS A 584 7.55 -25.69 3.63
CA HIS A 584 7.73 -24.24 3.59
C HIS A 584 7.29 -23.69 2.23
N PRO A 585 6.24 -22.86 2.15
CA PRO A 585 5.62 -22.49 0.88
C PRO A 585 6.61 -21.81 -0.09
N VAL A 586 7.51 -20.97 0.42
CA VAL A 586 8.46 -20.24 -0.40
C VAL A 586 9.68 -21.09 -0.75
N VAL A 587 10.32 -21.72 0.25
CA VAL A 587 11.54 -22.51 0.02
C VAL A 587 11.29 -23.67 -0.93
N GLU A 588 10.14 -24.34 -0.81
CA GLU A 588 9.73 -25.40 -1.73
C GLU A 588 9.68 -24.92 -3.19
N ARG A 589 9.33 -23.66 -3.43
CA ARG A 589 9.26 -23.06 -4.78
C ARG A 589 10.61 -22.53 -5.28
N MET A 590 11.52 -22.19 -4.37
CA MET A 590 12.84 -21.67 -4.72
C MET A 590 13.87 -22.80 -4.96
N MET A 591 13.53 -24.04 -4.62
CA MET A 591 14.44 -25.17 -4.83
C MET A 591 14.49 -25.54 -6.32
N GLU A 592 15.65 -25.42 -6.93
CA GLU A 592 15.88 -25.79 -8.34
C GLU A 592 15.83 -27.31 -8.57
N SER A 593 16.21 -28.09 -7.57
CA SER A 593 16.25 -29.55 -7.64
C SER A 593 16.00 -30.23 -6.29
N GLY A 594 15.33 -31.39 -6.32
CA GLY A 594 15.01 -32.18 -5.13
C GLY A 594 13.61 -31.92 -4.57
N ARG A 595 13.21 -32.77 -3.63
CA ARG A 595 11.95 -32.60 -2.90
C ARG A 595 12.22 -31.88 -1.58
N PHE A 596 11.35 -30.96 -1.21
CA PHE A 596 11.36 -30.39 0.13
C PHE A 596 11.11 -31.49 1.17
N VAL A 597 11.87 -31.48 2.25
CA VAL A 597 11.69 -32.45 3.34
C VAL A 597 10.58 -31.91 4.25
N GLU A 598 9.44 -32.56 4.20
CA GLU A 598 8.28 -32.25 5.03
C GLU A 598 8.53 -32.55 6.52
N ASN A 599 7.93 -31.74 7.40
CA ASN A 599 8.09 -31.89 8.84
C ASN A 599 6.76 -31.80 9.55
N ASP A 600 6.62 -32.55 10.63
CA ASP A 600 5.47 -32.53 11.50
C ASP A 600 5.67 -31.49 12.62
N THR A 601 4.58 -30.90 13.07
CA THR A 601 4.57 -29.98 14.22
C THR A 601 3.37 -30.30 15.11
N LEU A 602 3.63 -30.36 16.41
CA LEU A 602 2.58 -30.47 17.41
C LEU A 602 2.89 -29.49 18.54
N LEU A 603 2.04 -28.49 18.69
CA LEU A 603 2.06 -27.56 19.83
C LEU A 603 0.63 -27.44 20.37
N ASP A 604 0.47 -27.49 21.67
CA ASP A 604 -0.81 -27.27 22.34
C ASP A 604 -0.64 -26.27 23.50
N SER A 605 -1.68 -26.04 24.27
CA SER A 605 -1.64 -25.13 25.42
C SER A 605 -1.36 -25.83 26.75
N GLU A 606 -1.16 -27.16 26.74
CA GLU A 606 -1.06 -27.99 27.97
C GLU A 606 0.26 -28.78 28.00
N GLU A 607 0.34 -29.86 27.21
CA GLU A 607 1.45 -30.83 27.29
C GLU A 607 2.62 -30.48 26.37
N ASN A 608 2.37 -29.89 25.18
CA ASN A 608 3.40 -29.55 24.18
C ASN A 608 3.43 -28.06 23.89
N ARG A 609 3.68 -27.23 24.91
CA ARG A 609 3.63 -25.75 24.78
C ARG A 609 4.87 -25.18 24.14
N ILE A 610 6.04 -25.71 24.53
CA ILE A 610 7.32 -25.20 24.13
C ILE A 610 8.15 -26.35 23.54
N ALA A 611 8.52 -26.19 22.27
CA ALA A 611 9.47 -27.09 21.60
C ALA A 611 10.88 -26.44 21.59
N VAL A 612 11.81 -26.97 22.36
CA VAL A 612 13.21 -26.59 22.33
C VAL A 612 13.91 -27.37 21.22
N ILE A 613 14.38 -26.67 20.18
CA ILE A 613 14.93 -27.28 18.96
C ILE A 613 16.45 -27.10 18.93
N THR A 614 17.19 -28.20 19.06
CA THR A 614 18.65 -28.18 19.02
C THR A 614 19.17 -28.68 17.67
N GLY A 615 20.45 -28.38 17.37
CA GLY A 615 21.13 -28.82 16.16
C GLY A 615 21.89 -27.70 15.45
N PRO A 616 22.68 -27.99 14.42
CA PRO A 616 23.52 -27.03 13.72
C PRO A 616 22.73 -26.01 12.89
N ASN A 617 23.31 -24.83 12.66
CA ASN A 617 22.61 -23.71 12.03
C ASN A 617 22.20 -23.99 10.59
N MET A 618 22.91 -24.64 9.77
CA MET A 618 22.57 -24.88 8.36
C MET A 618 21.61 -26.06 8.14
N ALA A 619 21.15 -26.69 9.22
CA ALA A 619 20.37 -27.91 9.10
C ALA A 619 18.86 -27.68 8.85
N GLY A 620 18.35 -26.43 8.93
CA GLY A 620 16.99 -26.07 8.58
C GLY A 620 16.07 -25.73 9.76
N LYS A 621 16.58 -25.48 10.99
CA LYS A 621 15.78 -25.07 12.16
C LYS A 621 14.91 -23.85 11.88
N SER A 622 15.53 -22.76 11.45
CA SER A 622 14.83 -21.49 11.16
C SER A 622 13.80 -21.64 10.03
N THR A 623 14.11 -22.47 9.01
CA THR A 623 13.17 -22.78 7.93
C THR A 623 11.94 -23.51 8.47
N TYR A 624 12.10 -24.50 9.35
CA TYR A 624 11.02 -25.24 9.98
C TYR A 624 10.14 -24.33 10.86
N MET A 625 10.74 -23.46 11.64
CA MET A 625 9.99 -22.55 12.50
C MET A 625 9.18 -21.53 11.69
N ARG A 626 9.80 -20.93 10.66
CA ARG A 626 9.09 -20.02 9.75
C ARG A 626 7.97 -20.73 9.01
N GLN A 627 8.20 -21.96 8.53
CA GLN A 627 7.18 -22.80 7.91
C GLN A 627 5.94 -22.93 8.81
N THR A 628 6.14 -23.23 10.09
CA THR A 628 5.05 -23.38 11.06
C THR A 628 4.24 -22.09 11.22
N ALA A 629 4.91 -20.94 11.35
CA ALA A 629 4.24 -19.64 11.42
C ALA A 629 3.48 -19.30 10.13
N LEU A 630 4.08 -19.56 8.98
CA LEU A 630 3.45 -19.29 7.67
C LEU A 630 2.23 -20.18 7.44
N ILE A 631 2.26 -21.45 7.87
CA ILE A 631 1.11 -22.36 7.80
C ILE A 631 -0.03 -21.85 8.70
N ALA A 632 0.27 -21.44 9.94
CA ALA A 632 -0.72 -20.88 10.85
C ALA A 632 -1.34 -19.57 10.29
N LEU A 633 -0.51 -18.70 9.74
CA LEU A 633 -0.93 -17.46 9.10
C LEU A 633 -1.82 -17.72 7.88
N LEU A 634 -1.42 -18.62 6.98
CA LEU A 634 -2.21 -19.01 5.81
C LEU A 634 -3.58 -19.56 6.20
N ALA A 635 -3.64 -20.41 7.23
CA ALA A 635 -4.91 -20.92 7.73
C ALA A 635 -5.84 -19.79 8.16
N GLN A 636 -5.34 -18.79 8.89
CA GLN A 636 -6.12 -17.62 9.35
C GLN A 636 -6.39 -16.58 8.24
N THR A 637 -5.65 -16.61 7.15
CA THR A 637 -5.99 -15.85 5.94
C THR A 637 -7.22 -16.42 5.23
N GLY A 638 -7.57 -17.69 5.50
CA GLY A 638 -8.63 -18.44 4.84
C GLY A 638 -8.13 -19.26 3.65
N SER A 639 -6.82 -19.37 3.49
CA SER A 639 -6.18 -20.20 2.47
C SER A 639 -6.12 -21.68 2.90
N PHE A 640 -5.93 -22.55 1.95
CA PHE A 640 -5.40 -23.89 2.17
C PHE A 640 -3.91 -23.79 2.49
N VAL A 641 -3.34 -24.83 3.10
CA VAL A 641 -2.00 -24.83 3.68
C VAL A 641 -1.10 -25.92 3.09
N PRO A 642 0.20 -25.67 2.98
CA PRO A 642 1.18 -26.66 2.46
C PRO A 642 1.48 -27.73 3.51
N ALA A 643 0.57 -28.70 3.65
CA ALA A 643 0.69 -29.83 4.54
C ALA A 643 -0.04 -31.05 3.99
N THR A 644 0.12 -32.21 4.60
CA THR A 644 -0.70 -33.42 4.34
C THR A 644 -1.99 -33.35 5.14
N GLU A 645 -1.90 -32.94 6.40
CA GLU A 645 -3.03 -32.65 7.29
C GLU A 645 -2.68 -31.47 8.19
N ALA A 646 -3.67 -30.65 8.54
CA ALA A 646 -3.50 -29.56 9.50
C ALA A 646 -4.73 -29.34 10.38
N GLU A 647 -4.51 -29.20 11.67
CA GLU A 647 -5.49 -28.74 12.65
C GLU A 647 -4.88 -27.53 13.37
N ILE A 648 -5.52 -26.36 13.21
CA ILE A 648 -4.94 -25.09 13.61
C ILE A 648 -5.85 -24.43 14.65
N GLY A 649 -5.35 -24.35 15.88
CA GLY A 649 -5.92 -23.50 16.91
C GLY A 649 -5.61 -22.03 16.64
N ILE A 650 -6.66 -21.20 16.59
CA ILE A 650 -6.53 -19.77 16.24
C ILE A 650 -5.56 -19.07 17.19
N SER A 651 -4.54 -18.46 16.63
CA SER A 651 -3.61 -17.58 17.33
C SER A 651 -4.08 -16.14 17.26
N ASP A 652 -4.01 -15.40 18.36
CA ASP A 652 -4.33 -13.97 18.38
C ASP A 652 -3.14 -13.10 17.93
N ARG A 653 -1.91 -13.62 18.14
CA ARG A 653 -0.66 -12.94 17.80
C ARG A 653 0.38 -13.92 17.28
N ILE A 654 1.17 -13.49 16.32
CA ILE A 654 2.38 -14.20 15.89
C ILE A 654 3.57 -13.28 16.12
N PHE A 655 4.52 -13.78 16.89
CA PHE A 655 5.79 -13.11 17.14
C PHE A 655 6.94 -13.96 16.63
N THR A 656 7.87 -13.33 15.95
CA THR A 656 9.09 -14.00 15.49
C THR A 656 10.32 -13.18 15.83
N ARG A 657 11.32 -13.84 16.37
CA ARG A 657 12.67 -13.34 16.48
C ARG A 657 13.57 -14.32 15.73
N VAL A 658 14.02 -13.97 14.55
CA VAL A 658 14.82 -14.84 13.67
C VAL A 658 15.99 -14.04 13.11
N GLY A 659 17.22 -14.51 13.37
CA GLY A 659 18.46 -13.97 12.81
C GLY A 659 18.76 -12.51 13.20
N ALA A 660 20.01 -12.12 13.29
CA ALA A 660 20.39 -10.72 13.40
C ALA A 660 20.58 -10.14 11.99
N SER A 661 19.81 -9.13 11.62
CA SER A 661 20.27 -8.19 10.60
C SER A 661 21.02 -7.09 11.32
N ASP A 662 22.27 -6.83 10.96
CA ASP A 662 23.01 -5.68 11.43
C ASP A 662 22.26 -4.41 10.99
N ASP A 663 21.64 -3.73 11.93
CA ASP A 663 21.05 -2.42 11.70
C ASP A 663 22.11 -1.35 12.03
N LEU A 664 23.05 -1.18 11.11
CA LEU A 664 24.13 -0.20 11.22
C LEU A 664 23.59 1.25 11.25
N ALA A 665 22.38 1.46 10.73
CA ALA A 665 21.78 2.79 10.64
C ALA A 665 21.27 3.29 12.00
N SER A 666 20.80 2.40 12.89
CA SER A 666 20.31 2.76 14.22
C SER A 666 21.41 2.99 15.28
N GLY A 667 22.67 2.62 14.97
CA GLY A 667 23.78 2.71 15.91
C GLY A 667 23.64 1.80 17.14
N GLN A 668 22.66 0.90 17.17
CA GLN A 668 22.45 -0.05 18.26
C GLN A 668 23.21 -1.33 18.00
N SER A 669 23.73 -1.94 19.07
CA SER A 669 24.36 -3.26 18.96
C SER A 669 23.30 -4.32 18.60
N THR A 670 23.68 -5.34 17.82
CA THR A 670 22.82 -6.48 17.45
C THR A 670 22.18 -7.12 18.67
N PHE A 671 22.90 -7.20 19.79
CA PHE A 671 22.39 -7.72 21.06
C PHE A 671 21.30 -6.83 21.67
N MET A 672 21.45 -5.49 21.59
CA MET A 672 20.44 -4.57 22.10
C MET A 672 19.15 -4.64 21.28
N VAL A 673 19.25 -4.75 19.97
CA VAL A 673 18.09 -4.96 19.07
C VAL A 673 17.39 -6.29 19.42
N GLU A 674 18.16 -7.36 19.59
CA GLU A 674 17.64 -8.67 20.00
C GLU A 674 16.87 -8.59 21.32
N MET A 675 17.47 -7.99 22.34
CA MET A 675 16.82 -7.86 23.66
C MET A 675 15.57 -6.99 23.62
N THR A 676 15.56 -5.95 22.79
CA THR A 676 14.39 -5.10 22.59
C THR A 676 13.24 -5.89 21.94
N GLU A 677 13.52 -6.71 20.93
CA GLU A 677 12.52 -7.58 20.28
C GLU A 677 11.99 -8.64 21.25
N VAL A 678 12.88 -9.32 22.01
CA VAL A 678 12.47 -10.29 23.04
C VAL A 678 11.63 -9.63 24.12
N ALA A 679 12.04 -8.48 24.64
CA ALA A 679 11.27 -7.72 25.63
C ALA A 679 9.87 -7.35 25.10
N ASN A 680 9.80 -7.00 23.80
CA ASN A 680 8.52 -6.75 23.12
C ASN A 680 7.62 -8.00 23.14
N ILE A 681 8.15 -9.15 22.75
CA ILE A 681 7.41 -10.40 22.71
C ILE A 681 6.89 -10.73 24.12
N LEU A 682 7.76 -10.72 25.11
CA LEU A 682 7.40 -11.09 26.49
C LEU A 682 6.35 -10.15 27.11
N ARG A 683 6.31 -8.87 26.73
CA ARG A 683 5.31 -7.91 27.23
C ARG A 683 3.96 -8.06 26.55
N ASN A 684 3.94 -8.35 25.25
CA ASN A 684 2.71 -8.29 24.43
C ASN A 684 2.12 -9.66 24.09
N ALA A 685 2.86 -10.75 24.27
CA ALA A 685 2.34 -12.09 24.05
C ALA A 685 1.18 -12.41 25.01
N THR A 686 0.30 -13.29 24.56
CA THR A 686 -0.85 -13.83 25.31
C THR A 686 -0.77 -15.35 25.38
N LYS A 687 -1.70 -15.99 26.06
CA LYS A 687 -1.82 -17.45 26.07
C LYS A 687 -2.13 -18.09 24.72
N ARG A 688 -2.68 -17.30 23.79
CA ARG A 688 -3.05 -17.77 22.44
C ARG A 688 -2.01 -17.40 21.38
N SER A 689 -0.90 -16.80 21.79
CA SER A 689 0.14 -16.38 20.86
C SER A 689 0.96 -17.56 20.34
N LEU A 690 1.38 -17.47 19.09
CA LEU A 690 2.44 -18.31 18.51
C LEU A 690 3.74 -17.53 18.53
N ILE A 691 4.75 -18.07 19.20
CA ILE A 691 6.03 -17.43 19.43
C ILE A 691 7.15 -18.24 18.77
N ILE A 692 8.00 -17.57 18.00
CA ILE A 692 9.17 -18.16 17.36
C ILE A 692 10.40 -17.41 17.80
N LEU A 693 11.31 -18.12 18.49
CA LEU A 693 12.55 -17.57 19.00
C LEU A 693 13.73 -18.38 18.43
N ASP A 694 14.60 -17.72 17.67
CA ASP A 694 15.74 -18.33 17.03
C ASP A 694 17.04 -17.75 17.57
N GLU A 695 17.82 -18.61 18.22
CA GLU A 695 19.17 -18.33 18.72
C GLU A 695 19.25 -17.13 19.68
N ILE A 696 18.40 -17.09 20.68
CA ILE A 696 18.41 -16.02 21.70
C ILE A 696 19.67 -16.12 22.56
N GLY A 697 20.31 -14.97 22.83
CA GLY A 697 21.50 -14.86 23.67
C GLY A 697 22.81 -15.02 22.92
N ARG A 698 22.80 -15.10 21.58
CA ARG A 698 24.05 -15.31 20.80
C ARG A 698 24.94 -14.07 20.74
N GLY A 699 24.42 -12.88 20.95
CA GLY A 699 25.14 -11.61 20.83
C GLY A 699 25.97 -11.21 22.05
N THR A 700 26.09 -12.08 23.07
CA THR A 700 26.81 -11.80 24.33
C THR A 700 27.66 -13.00 24.77
N SER A 701 28.23 -12.96 25.99
CA SER A 701 29.02 -14.07 26.52
C SER A 701 28.16 -15.34 26.64
N THR A 702 28.76 -16.52 26.49
CA THR A 702 28.04 -17.80 26.53
C THR A 702 27.23 -17.99 27.81
N PHE A 703 27.75 -17.60 28.96
CA PHE A 703 27.03 -17.74 30.23
C PHE A 703 25.85 -16.77 30.37
N ASP A 704 26.02 -15.51 29.96
CA ASP A 704 24.92 -14.53 29.97
C ASP A 704 23.86 -14.95 28.99
N GLY A 705 24.24 -15.34 27.75
CA GLY A 705 23.35 -15.79 26.71
C GLY A 705 22.49 -17.00 27.12
N LEU A 706 23.15 -18.03 27.70
CA LEU A 706 22.49 -19.22 28.24
C LEU A 706 21.53 -18.85 29.39
N SER A 707 21.96 -17.98 30.30
CA SER A 707 21.11 -17.56 31.44
C SER A 707 19.87 -16.82 31.00
N ILE A 708 20.00 -15.93 30.01
CA ILE A 708 18.89 -15.19 29.43
C ILE A 708 17.93 -16.15 28.69
N ALA A 709 18.48 -17.03 27.85
CA ALA A 709 17.69 -17.99 27.08
C ALA A 709 16.88 -18.92 28.02
N TRP A 710 17.52 -19.41 29.09
CA TRP A 710 16.89 -20.22 30.11
C TRP A 710 15.75 -19.49 30.81
N ALA A 711 16.00 -18.29 31.31
CA ALA A 711 15.01 -17.47 31.98
C ALA A 711 13.82 -17.11 31.07
N VAL A 712 14.06 -16.91 29.78
CA VAL A 712 13.01 -16.67 28.79
C VAL A 712 12.09 -17.89 28.62
N VAL A 713 12.66 -19.10 28.52
CA VAL A 713 11.86 -20.34 28.46
C VAL A 713 11.04 -20.54 29.73
N GLU A 714 11.63 -20.35 30.92
CA GLU A 714 10.90 -20.41 32.18
C GLU A 714 9.76 -19.41 32.26
N TYR A 715 9.99 -18.17 31.82
CA TYR A 715 8.98 -17.11 31.81
C TYR A 715 7.83 -17.44 30.86
N LEU A 716 8.10 -18.00 29.66
CA LEU A 716 7.10 -18.42 28.69
C LEU A 716 6.29 -19.62 29.20
N ALA A 717 6.91 -20.51 29.97
CA ALA A 717 6.26 -21.70 30.53
C ALA A 717 5.39 -21.42 31.75
N THR A 718 5.52 -20.24 32.38
CA THR A 718 4.89 -19.93 33.65
C THR A 718 4.02 -18.67 33.59
N GLY A 719 3.16 -18.50 34.57
CA GLY A 719 2.39 -17.29 34.81
C GLY A 719 1.41 -16.95 33.71
N ARG A 720 1.45 -15.69 33.33
CA ARG A 720 0.52 -15.06 32.35
C ARG A 720 0.59 -15.68 30.94
N LEU A 721 1.75 -16.18 30.53
CA LEU A 721 2.01 -16.72 29.19
C LEU A 721 1.88 -18.26 29.14
N ALA A 722 1.58 -18.92 30.26
CA ALA A 722 1.35 -20.36 30.29
C ALA A 722 0.21 -20.73 29.32
N GLY A 723 0.53 -21.44 28.23
CA GLY A 723 -0.37 -21.77 27.13
C GLY A 723 0.06 -21.20 25.78
N ALA A 724 0.96 -20.22 25.73
CA ALA A 724 1.54 -19.73 24.48
C ALA A 724 2.33 -20.84 23.76
N LYS A 725 2.01 -21.06 22.48
CA LYS A 725 2.68 -22.05 21.65
C LYS A 725 4.03 -21.50 21.20
N THR A 726 5.12 -22.16 21.57
CA THR A 726 6.46 -21.63 21.34
C THR A 726 7.37 -22.62 20.64
N LEU A 727 8.03 -22.18 19.57
CA LEU A 727 9.19 -22.84 18.96
C LEU A 727 10.45 -22.07 19.35
N PHE A 728 11.38 -22.72 20.04
CA PHE A 728 12.60 -22.13 20.56
C PHE A 728 13.81 -22.87 19.99
N ALA A 729 14.45 -22.31 18.97
CA ALA A 729 15.69 -22.88 18.45
C ALA A 729 16.90 -22.32 19.20
N THR A 730 17.82 -23.20 19.53
CA THR A 730 19.01 -22.85 20.28
C THR A 730 20.20 -23.71 19.90
N HIS A 731 21.39 -23.19 20.18
CA HIS A 731 22.66 -23.92 20.15
C HIS A 731 23.15 -24.27 21.56
N TYR A 732 22.44 -23.82 22.61
CA TYR A 732 22.71 -24.19 23.98
C TYR A 732 22.09 -25.55 24.27
N HIS A 733 22.94 -26.61 24.36
CA HIS A 733 22.48 -27.97 24.64
C HIS A 733 21.96 -28.10 26.09
N GLU A 734 22.41 -27.25 26.97
CA GLU A 734 22.01 -27.20 28.36
C GLU A 734 20.52 -26.92 28.55
N LEU A 735 19.87 -26.24 27.58
CA LEU A 735 18.43 -26.01 27.62
C LEU A 735 17.60 -27.28 27.44
N THR A 736 18.21 -28.37 26.99
CA THR A 736 17.54 -29.69 26.92
C THR A 736 17.20 -30.26 28.30
N GLU A 737 17.89 -29.86 29.35
CA GLU A 737 17.62 -30.24 30.72
C GLU A 737 16.29 -29.67 31.27
N LEU A 738 15.68 -28.73 30.57
CA LEU A 738 14.36 -28.18 30.92
C LEU A 738 13.21 -29.20 30.68
N GLU A 739 13.39 -30.17 29.77
CA GLU A 739 12.44 -31.27 29.59
C GLU A 739 12.37 -32.12 30.84
N GLY A 740 11.19 -32.38 31.35
CA GLY A 740 10.96 -33.09 32.59
C GLY A 740 11.07 -32.21 33.84
N SER A 741 11.73 -31.07 33.78
CA SER A 741 11.79 -30.09 34.86
C SER A 741 10.66 -29.07 34.78
N ILE A 742 10.25 -28.70 33.60
CA ILE A 742 9.17 -27.75 33.32
C ILE A 742 8.06 -28.44 32.51
N PRO A 743 6.84 -28.55 33.06
CA PRO A 743 5.72 -29.16 32.33
C PRO A 743 5.46 -28.43 31.00
N GLY A 744 5.24 -29.21 29.93
CA GLY A 744 4.94 -28.70 28.58
C GLY A 744 6.15 -28.23 27.79
N VAL A 745 7.37 -28.45 28.26
CA VAL A 745 8.61 -28.26 27.50
C VAL A 745 9.09 -29.61 26.97
N HIS A 746 9.32 -29.69 25.65
CA HIS A 746 9.84 -30.88 25.00
C HIS A 746 11.00 -30.57 24.08
N ASN A 747 11.93 -31.49 24.00
CA ASN A 747 13.12 -31.39 23.19
C ASN A 747 12.90 -32.00 21.82
N TYR A 748 13.42 -31.31 20.83
CA TYR A 748 13.47 -31.74 19.44
C TYR A 748 14.88 -31.48 18.88
N CYS A 749 15.27 -32.27 17.92
CA CYS A 749 16.53 -32.06 17.21
C CYS A 749 16.37 -32.35 15.73
N ILE A 750 17.33 -31.87 14.94
CA ILE A 750 17.40 -32.21 13.53
C ILE A 750 18.10 -33.55 13.37
N ALA A 751 17.43 -34.48 12.68
CA ALA A 751 17.99 -35.80 12.38
C ALA A 751 19.25 -35.66 11.51
N VAL A 752 20.32 -36.29 11.94
CA VAL A 752 21.62 -36.32 11.28
C VAL A 752 21.94 -37.78 10.93
N LYS A 753 22.47 -38.01 9.75
CA LYS A 753 23.01 -39.32 9.37
C LYS A 753 24.50 -39.22 9.22
N GLU A 754 25.21 -39.91 10.10
CA GLU A 754 26.67 -40.04 10.02
C GLU A 754 27.01 -41.10 8.97
N GLN A 755 27.91 -40.76 8.04
CA GLN A 755 28.45 -41.67 7.04
C GLN A 755 29.96 -41.58 7.07
N GLY A 756 30.59 -42.34 8.00
CA GLY A 756 32.01 -42.27 8.26
C GLY A 756 32.40 -40.86 8.75
N ASP A 757 33.33 -40.20 8.05
CA ASP A 757 33.82 -38.85 8.39
C ASP A 757 32.90 -37.70 7.88
N THR A 758 31.78 -38.00 7.19
CA THR A 758 30.88 -37.03 6.63
C THR A 758 29.52 -37.09 7.32
N ILE A 759 28.88 -35.94 7.47
CA ILE A 759 27.54 -35.80 8.04
C ILE A 759 26.58 -35.33 6.98
N ALA A 760 25.44 -36.03 6.86
CA ALA A 760 24.30 -35.61 6.06
C ALA A 760 23.15 -35.13 6.97
N PHE A 761 22.77 -33.87 6.82
CA PHE A 761 21.60 -33.34 7.50
C PHE A 761 20.33 -33.78 6.79
N LEU A 762 19.51 -34.58 7.47
CA LEU A 762 18.27 -35.10 6.90
C LEU A 762 17.16 -34.06 6.84
N ARG A 763 17.35 -32.89 7.46
CA ARG A 763 16.37 -31.78 7.54
C ARG A 763 15.02 -32.20 8.13
N LYS A 764 14.98 -33.32 8.84
CA LYS A 764 13.81 -33.83 9.55
C LYS A 764 13.93 -33.54 11.04
N ILE A 765 12.90 -32.92 11.60
CA ILE A 765 12.77 -32.65 13.04
C ILE A 765 12.26 -33.94 13.70
N VAL A 766 12.95 -34.36 14.75
CA VAL A 766 12.60 -35.55 15.53
C VAL A 766 12.60 -35.23 17.02
N LYS A 767 11.83 -35.97 17.80
CA LYS A 767 11.77 -35.80 19.26
C LYS A 767 13.08 -36.28 19.89
N GLY A 768 13.59 -35.50 20.84
CA GLY A 768 14.84 -35.76 21.56
C GLY A 768 15.83 -34.58 21.48
N GLY A 769 16.85 -34.59 22.33
CA GLY A 769 17.95 -33.62 22.31
C GLY A 769 19.10 -34.07 21.38
N ALA A 770 19.86 -33.14 20.84
CA ALA A 770 21.09 -33.43 20.14
C ALA A 770 22.25 -33.52 21.20
N ASP A 771 22.89 -34.67 21.29
CA ASP A 771 23.95 -34.91 22.30
C ASP A 771 25.30 -34.29 21.89
N GLN A 772 25.46 -33.82 20.65
CA GLN A 772 26.75 -33.29 20.15
C GLN A 772 26.56 -32.02 19.32
N SER A 773 27.55 -31.13 19.44
CA SER A 773 27.63 -29.96 18.57
C SER A 773 28.35 -30.33 17.28
N TYR A 774 27.76 -29.99 16.13
CA TYR A 774 28.30 -30.31 14.79
C TYR A 774 29.01 -29.10 14.14
N GLY A 775 29.40 -28.09 14.90
CA GLY A 775 30.02 -26.87 14.38
C GLY A 775 31.31 -27.12 13.61
N ILE A 776 32.16 -28.02 14.10
CA ILE A 776 33.45 -28.37 13.48
C ILE A 776 33.21 -29.12 12.16
N GLN A 777 32.23 -30.01 12.11
CA GLN A 777 31.84 -30.73 10.90
C GLN A 777 31.26 -29.78 9.83
N VAL A 778 30.50 -28.81 10.23
CA VAL A 778 30.02 -27.75 9.34
C VAL A 778 31.17 -26.92 8.80
N ALA A 779 32.14 -26.58 9.63
CA ALA A 779 33.35 -25.88 9.19
C ALA A 779 34.13 -26.70 8.14
N LYS A 780 34.23 -28.03 8.33
CA LYS A 780 34.82 -28.95 7.35
C LYS A 780 34.03 -28.94 6.03
N LEU A 781 32.72 -29.01 6.07
CA LEU A 781 31.86 -28.93 4.88
C LEU A 781 31.96 -27.57 4.18
N ALA A 782 32.18 -26.49 4.91
CA ALA A 782 32.39 -25.16 4.36
C ALA A 782 33.76 -24.93 3.72
N GLY A 783 34.65 -25.92 3.79
CA GLY A 783 36.00 -25.85 3.19
C GLY A 783 37.06 -25.21 4.07
N VAL A 784 36.84 -25.10 5.38
CA VAL A 784 37.90 -24.71 6.33
C VAL A 784 39.05 -25.76 6.30
N PRO A 785 40.31 -25.33 6.22
CA PRO A 785 41.45 -26.27 6.11
C PRO A 785 41.43 -27.38 7.17
N GLU A 786 41.79 -28.60 6.77
CA GLU A 786 41.70 -29.79 7.61
C GLU A 786 42.59 -29.68 8.87
N THR A 787 43.74 -29.01 8.78
CA THR A 787 44.61 -28.71 9.91
C THR A 787 43.93 -27.88 11.00
N VAL A 788 43.05 -26.93 10.61
CA VAL A 788 42.28 -26.08 11.52
C VAL A 788 41.15 -26.88 12.16
N THR A 789 40.42 -27.67 11.37
CA THR A 789 39.27 -28.45 11.86
C THR A 789 39.72 -29.61 12.74
N ALA A 790 40.90 -30.27 12.45
CA ALA A 790 41.49 -31.27 13.30
C ALA A 790 41.90 -30.68 14.66
N ARG A 791 42.57 -29.52 14.65
CA ARG A 791 42.96 -28.85 15.90
C ARG A 791 41.76 -28.39 16.71
N ALA A 792 40.69 -27.91 16.02
CA ALA A 792 39.45 -27.56 16.69
C ALA A 792 38.79 -28.76 17.37
N GLN A 793 38.88 -29.98 16.78
CA GLN A 793 38.38 -31.19 17.41
C GLN A 793 39.15 -31.57 18.68
N GLU A 794 40.47 -31.46 18.66
CA GLU A 794 41.29 -31.70 19.83
C GLU A 794 40.93 -30.74 20.97
N ILE A 795 40.84 -29.43 20.67
CA ILE A 795 40.46 -28.40 21.64
C ILE A 795 39.08 -28.66 22.19
N ALA A 796 38.10 -29.01 21.32
CA ALA A 796 36.72 -29.30 21.77
C ALA A 796 36.66 -30.51 22.71
N ALA A 797 37.50 -31.56 22.47
CA ALA A 797 37.59 -32.71 23.36
C ALA A 797 38.19 -32.35 24.72
N GLU A 798 39.16 -31.42 24.75
CA GLU A 798 39.74 -30.92 26.01
C GLU A 798 38.74 -30.06 26.81
N LEU A 799 37.93 -29.24 26.13
CA LEU A 799 36.95 -28.34 26.76
C LEU A 799 35.66 -29.05 27.20
N SER A 800 35.25 -30.12 26.54
CA SER A 800 34.02 -30.88 26.91
C SER A 800 34.12 -31.66 28.23
N GLY A 801 35.27 -31.73 28.86
CA GLY A 801 35.47 -32.33 30.19
C GLY A 801 35.08 -31.45 31.38
N ALA A 802 34.59 -30.24 31.16
CA ALA A 802 34.24 -29.31 32.24
C ALA A 802 32.72 -29.35 32.55
N ASP A 803 32.39 -29.54 33.79
CA ASP A 803 31.14 -29.85 34.50
C ASP A 803 29.92 -28.94 34.30
N ILE A 804 29.68 -28.43 33.10
CA ILE A 804 28.56 -27.50 32.80
C ILE A 804 27.21 -28.24 32.84
N ALA A 805 27.13 -29.45 32.31
CA ALA A 805 25.93 -30.27 32.27
C ALA A 805 25.47 -30.73 33.70
N ALA A 806 26.41 -31.02 34.60
CA ALA A 806 26.08 -31.38 35.97
C ALA A 806 25.48 -30.19 36.76
N ARG A 807 26.02 -28.97 36.54
CA ARG A 807 25.47 -27.73 37.11
C ARG A 807 24.10 -27.36 36.52
N ALA A 808 23.88 -27.60 35.23
CA ALA A 808 22.56 -27.38 34.60
C ALA A 808 21.49 -28.28 35.21
N LYS A 809 21.78 -29.56 35.46
CA LYS A 809 20.90 -30.49 36.18
C LYS A 809 20.58 -30.05 37.61
N GLU A 810 21.54 -29.54 38.34
CA GLU A 810 21.33 -28.99 39.68
C GLU A 810 20.44 -27.74 39.65
N LEU A 811 20.65 -26.86 38.71
CA LEU A 811 19.82 -25.66 38.52
C LEU A 811 18.38 -26.01 38.11
N ALA A 812 18.19 -26.99 37.22
CA ALA A 812 16.85 -27.47 36.83
C ALA A 812 16.10 -28.08 37.99
N ALA A 813 16.79 -28.86 38.88
CA ALA A 813 16.18 -29.42 40.10
C ALA A 813 15.80 -28.32 41.11
N ARG A 814 16.62 -27.31 41.28
CA ARG A 814 16.32 -26.15 42.17
C ARG A 814 15.21 -25.22 41.58
N GLY A 815 15.05 -25.17 40.26
CA GLY A 815 13.99 -24.39 39.63
C GLY A 815 12.56 -24.84 40.00
N GLN A 816 12.36 -26.14 40.29
CA GLN A 816 11.09 -26.66 40.81
C GLN A 816 10.73 -26.09 42.18
N GLU A 817 11.70 -25.95 43.10
CA GLU A 817 11.45 -25.33 44.40
C GLU A 817 11.25 -23.83 44.33
N THR A 818 11.92 -23.14 43.43
CA THR A 818 11.79 -21.69 43.26
C THR A 818 10.57 -21.31 42.45
N ALA A 819 10.10 -22.15 41.52
CA ALA A 819 8.86 -21.89 40.75
C ALA A 819 7.62 -22.03 41.64
N ALA A 820 7.59 -23.02 42.55
CA ALA A 820 6.54 -23.15 43.57
C ALA A 820 6.56 -21.94 44.54
N PHE A 821 7.75 -21.49 44.95
CA PHE A 821 7.89 -20.32 45.85
C PHE A 821 7.53 -18.99 45.16
N ARG A 822 7.76 -18.84 43.84
CA ARG A 822 7.38 -17.65 43.04
C ARG A 822 5.93 -17.65 42.60
N ALA A 823 5.30 -18.81 42.45
CA ALA A 823 3.85 -18.91 42.24
C ALA A 823 3.04 -18.49 43.47
N GLU A 824 3.57 -18.69 44.67
CA GLU A 824 2.98 -18.14 45.89
C GLU A 824 3.27 -16.65 46.12
N HIS A 825 4.30 -16.09 45.45
CA HIS A 825 4.75 -14.71 45.58
C HIS A 825 4.77 -13.97 44.21
N ALA A 826 3.93 -14.33 43.22
CA ALA A 826 3.60 -13.38 42.17
C ALA A 826 3.06 -12.13 42.86
N PRO A 827 3.53 -10.91 42.53
CA PRO A 827 2.94 -9.72 43.08
C PRO A 827 1.49 -9.70 42.65
N CYS A 828 0.64 -10.27 43.47
CA CYS A 828 -0.69 -9.75 43.66
C CYS A 828 -0.46 -8.25 43.85
N GLU A 829 -1.01 -7.37 43.06
CA GLU A 829 -1.12 -5.98 43.47
C GLU A 829 -1.54 -6.03 44.92
N ALA A 830 -0.65 -5.67 45.82
CA ALA A 830 -0.96 -5.68 47.25
C ALA A 830 -2.25 -4.89 47.37
N PRO A 831 -3.31 -5.40 47.99
CA PRO A 831 -4.52 -4.62 48.11
C PRO A 831 -4.11 -3.32 48.77
N LEU A 832 -4.31 -2.22 48.01
CA LEU A 832 -4.03 -0.85 48.46
C LEU A 832 -4.44 -0.76 49.91
N GLN A 833 -3.53 -0.32 50.77
CA GLN A 833 -3.82 -0.09 52.17
C GLN A 833 -5.08 0.78 52.31
N PRO A 834 -5.89 0.65 53.30
CA PRO A 834 -7.10 1.48 53.45
C PRO A 834 -6.83 2.98 53.29
N ALA A 835 -5.67 3.47 53.70
CA ALA A 835 -5.23 4.83 53.56
C ALA A 835 -4.95 5.17 52.08
N GLU A 836 -4.27 4.34 51.33
CA GLU A 836 -3.99 4.55 49.91
C GLU A 836 -5.26 4.53 49.05
N ARG A 837 -6.24 3.70 49.43
CA ARG A 837 -7.54 3.65 48.79
C ARG A 837 -8.36 4.92 49.01
N ASP A 838 -8.33 5.45 50.24
CA ASP A 838 -8.97 6.72 50.59
C ASP A 838 -8.37 7.91 49.84
N ILE A 839 -7.04 7.94 49.69
CA ILE A 839 -6.32 8.94 48.94
C ILE A 839 -6.70 8.91 47.43
N LEU A 840 -6.74 7.73 46.84
CA LEU A 840 -7.18 7.55 45.47
C LEU A 840 -8.64 7.93 45.21
N GLU A 841 -9.53 7.64 46.19
CA GLU A 841 -10.94 8.04 46.11
C GLU A 841 -11.12 9.56 46.23
N ARG A 842 -10.36 10.20 47.11
CA ARG A 842 -10.36 11.66 47.25
C ARG A 842 -9.81 12.38 46.02
N LEU A 843 -8.74 11.83 45.43
CA LEU A 843 -8.19 12.30 44.17
C LEU A 843 -9.17 12.19 43.00
N LYS A 844 -9.88 11.08 42.89
CA LYS A 844 -10.90 10.85 41.84
C LYS A 844 -12.14 11.73 42.00
N LYS A 845 -12.47 12.13 43.22
CA LYS A 845 -13.63 12.98 43.53
C LYS A 845 -13.33 14.49 43.48
N ALA A 846 -12.05 14.86 43.47
CA ALA A 846 -11.63 16.27 43.41
C ALA A 846 -11.85 16.84 42.00
N ASP A 847 -12.67 17.86 41.89
CA ASP A 847 -12.77 18.64 40.66
C ASP A 847 -11.60 19.63 40.58
N LEU A 848 -10.56 19.23 39.84
CA LEU A 848 -9.34 20.03 39.72
C LEU A 848 -9.57 21.37 38.98
N SER A 849 -10.68 21.50 38.25
CA SER A 849 -11.01 22.73 37.52
C SER A 849 -11.60 23.84 38.41
N GLU A 850 -12.15 23.47 39.59
CA GLU A 850 -12.72 24.42 40.57
C GLU A 850 -11.74 24.80 41.69
N LEU A 851 -10.56 24.13 41.77
CA LEU A 851 -9.57 24.41 42.80
C LEU A 851 -8.74 25.66 42.47
N THR A 852 -8.72 26.62 43.38
CA THR A 852 -7.72 27.70 43.29
C THR A 852 -6.32 27.15 43.52
N PRO A 853 -5.22 27.77 43.00
CA PRO A 853 -3.85 27.28 43.20
C PRO A 853 -3.48 27.03 44.67
N ARG A 854 -4.00 27.86 45.61
CA ARG A 854 -3.81 27.68 47.02
C ARG A 854 -4.58 26.49 47.58
N ALA A 855 -5.81 26.32 47.16
CA ALA A 855 -6.62 25.17 47.56
C ALA A 855 -6.08 23.84 47.03
N ALA A 856 -5.48 23.84 45.84
CA ALA A 856 -4.81 22.66 45.27
C ALA A 856 -3.57 22.28 46.08
N ILE A 857 -2.77 23.24 46.53
CA ILE A 857 -1.62 22.97 47.38
C ILE A 857 -2.05 22.46 48.76
N ASP A 858 -3.07 23.09 49.38
CA ASP A 858 -3.62 22.60 50.65
C ASP A 858 -4.20 21.20 50.52
N PHE A 859 -4.83 20.89 49.44
CA PHE A 859 -5.35 19.55 49.15
C PHE A 859 -4.23 18.51 48.99
N LEU A 860 -3.15 18.84 48.30
CA LEU A 860 -1.96 17.97 48.15
C LEU A 860 -1.30 17.73 49.53
N TYR A 861 -1.19 18.72 50.44
CA TYR A 861 -0.69 18.53 51.79
C TYR A 861 -1.59 17.60 52.58
N GLN A 862 -2.91 17.73 52.47
CA GLN A 862 -3.86 16.82 53.16
C GLN A 862 -3.76 15.36 52.64
N LEU A 863 -3.46 15.16 51.34
CA LEU A 863 -3.21 13.84 50.79
C LEU A 863 -1.87 13.27 51.27
N GLN A 864 -0.84 14.14 51.43
CA GLN A 864 0.48 13.75 51.91
C GLN A 864 0.46 13.38 53.42
N GLU A 865 -0.35 14.06 54.26
CA GLU A 865 -0.55 13.74 55.67
C GLU A 865 -1.35 12.45 55.86
N ALA A 866 -2.11 12.02 54.84
CA ALA A 866 -2.91 10.79 54.87
C ALA A 866 -2.17 9.56 54.37
N LEU A 867 -1.00 9.77 53.78
CA LEU A 867 -0.02 8.73 53.37
C LEU A 867 0.81 8.31 54.60
#